data_d1863bb70bea2098f0549199df6effdb
#
_entry.id   d1863bb70bea2098f0549199df6effdb
#
_cell.length_a   1.000
_cell.length_b   1.000
_cell.length_c   1.000
_cell.angle_alpha   90.00
_cell.angle_beta   90.00
_cell.angle_gamma   90.00
#
_symmetry.space_group_name_H-M   'P 1'
#
loop_
_entity.id
_entity.type
_entity.pdbx_description
1 polymer ?
#
loop_
_entity_poly.entity_id
_entity_poly.type
_entity_poly.pdbx_seq_one_letter_code
_entity_poly.pdbx_strand_id
1 'polypeptide(L)'
;MLVLKKIKKQWRLYPIGSPKGALNHKREPEFVGNIKFANDDGYLSISRFVADYNFKENSTLNEKLLPPGEVIKLLRSQAVFLATRDEKVENFLKSLNIKVRYTRVCDYCAYDGKITIINSDFSYKYHNQLICKECAFDTIKNEIKLQGFDKKIFRNLKSTLEKTGNLEKTLSVIDPHFNPLKNKDLTLFDRTSSKSKLKIPTAEMKRLKINHAFRDILIENGNDKLLPVQYLAIHEGLLKGKDLLVVSATGSGKTLVGELAGISKALKGKKFIFLTPLVALANQKYRDFKKKYKKLGLKVAIKVGRNRVKAKGELKLPDSDVSNADIVVATYEGIDFLLRNGNSNTLSNLGVVLIDEIHMIDDEDRGTRLNGLIKRIKHLYPSTQIIGLSATVKNPQFLADEFNMKLVEYPDRPVPLERHLVYVRNESSKRHLMSKLAKKEFNTKSKKGYRGQTIIFTNSRRKTHKITNFLQEKHINAAAYHAGLSYYKKEKIEKDFDRARLSVVVTTAALAAGVDFPASQVIFDSLVMGNQWINPNEFSQMLGRAGRPSYHDRGIVYLLPEVGNDFAGESEEAKALELLESNSEDVFIEYDEESSYEQILADISSTSIKSFDELTEFYKNIDVPISLEIATNEMKELGLISDDFKITKYGRATSVSFLSIADAEFIRTALDDWDYLINYVRLSPMYKKKQEYDKLMVKIIAMALDLELFENAYLSSVIHNQIANALKIKFSTRLFAESTLDIISSGEALDKLDSKFQDALIRLQSDFLKCNCQDRPFCRCLQLGISEVIIHERLKGKDPVDISNKLFRKYQIQVYPGDIFSWLDNFVKNLDAIKRIAKAFNRKSIERKTSYLIKKIENG
;
A
#
# COMPACT_ATOMS: atom_id res chain seq x y z
N MET A 1 -27.42 24.67 -42.47
CA MET A 1 -26.04 24.84 -42.00
C MET A 1 -25.13 24.00 -42.90
N LEU A 2 -23.99 24.57 -43.29
CA LEU A 2 -23.00 23.91 -44.14
C LEU A 2 -21.70 23.69 -43.38
N VAL A 3 -21.19 22.48 -43.38
CA VAL A 3 -19.90 22.16 -42.77
C VAL A 3 -18.86 21.86 -43.85
N LEU A 4 -17.76 22.59 -43.82
CA LEU A 4 -16.62 22.43 -44.70
C LEU A 4 -15.48 21.71 -43.98
N LYS A 5 -15.05 20.60 -44.54
CA LYS A 5 -13.96 19.76 -44.01
C LYS A 5 -12.95 19.40 -45.11
N LYS A 6 -11.65 19.56 -44.80
CA LYS A 6 -10.59 19.06 -45.69
C LYS A 6 -10.29 17.60 -45.39
N ILE A 7 -10.44 16.72 -46.38
CA ILE A 7 -10.17 15.28 -46.24
C ILE A 7 -9.08 14.94 -47.26
N LYS A 8 -7.93 14.53 -46.77
CA LYS A 8 -6.70 14.37 -47.57
C LYS A 8 -6.39 15.70 -48.31
N LYS A 9 -6.48 15.74 -49.64
CA LYS A 9 -6.21 16.90 -50.47
C LYS A 9 -7.47 17.59 -51.00
N GLN A 10 -8.66 17.11 -50.66
CA GLN A 10 -9.93 17.60 -51.17
C GLN A 10 -10.77 18.26 -50.09
N TRP A 11 -11.51 19.30 -50.45
CA TRP A 11 -12.49 19.90 -49.55
C TRP A 11 -13.86 19.27 -49.81
N ARG A 12 -14.54 18.94 -48.73
CA ARG A 12 -15.93 18.43 -48.77
C ARG A 12 -16.86 19.37 -48.00
N LEU A 13 -18.06 19.53 -48.55
CA LEU A 13 -19.15 20.29 -47.99
C LEU A 13 -20.28 19.34 -47.61
N TYR A 14 -20.78 19.49 -46.39
CA TYR A 14 -21.86 18.68 -45.85
C TYR A 14 -23.02 19.59 -45.42
N PRO A 15 -24.15 19.60 -46.17
CA PRO A 15 -25.38 20.26 -45.74
C PRO A 15 -26.03 19.46 -44.61
N ILE A 16 -26.29 20.12 -43.49
CA ILE A 16 -27.03 19.53 -42.37
C ILE A 16 -28.10 20.50 -41.87
N GLY A 17 -29.26 19.99 -41.47
CA GLY A 17 -30.39 20.80 -41.05
C GLY A 17 -30.08 21.69 -39.86
N SER A 18 -29.98 21.07 -38.65
CA SER A 18 -29.73 21.80 -37.40
C SER A 18 -28.41 21.34 -36.74
N PRO A 19 -27.57 22.32 -36.25
CA PRO A 19 -26.37 21.99 -35.46
C PRO A 19 -26.65 21.11 -34.24
N LYS A 20 -27.77 21.39 -33.57
CA LYS A 20 -28.16 20.64 -32.34
C LYS A 20 -28.43 19.17 -32.65
N GLY A 21 -28.99 18.84 -33.83
CA GLY A 21 -29.29 17.48 -34.22
C GLY A 21 -28.07 16.65 -34.64
N ALA A 22 -26.95 17.28 -35.00
CA ALA A 22 -25.70 16.62 -35.37
C ALA A 22 -24.65 16.59 -34.24
N LEU A 23 -24.95 17.20 -33.08
CA LEU A 23 -24.06 17.20 -31.93
C LEU A 23 -24.07 15.80 -31.30
N ASN A 24 -22.92 15.14 -31.33
CA ASN A 24 -22.67 13.79 -30.80
C ASN A 24 -23.53 12.67 -31.44
N HIS A 25 -24.24 12.96 -32.50
CA HIS A 25 -25.04 11.99 -33.26
C HIS A 25 -24.62 11.97 -34.73
N LYS A 26 -24.51 10.77 -35.28
CA LYS A 26 -24.18 10.54 -36.69
C LYS A 26 -25.35 10.94 -37.57
N ARG A 27 -25.12 11.82 -38.53
CA ARG A 27 -26.11 12.30 -39.49
C ARG A 27 -25.67 12.05 -40.92
N GLU A 28 -26.59 11.72 -41.78
CA GLU A 28 -26.41 11.67 -43.22
C GLU A 28 -26.77 13.04 -43.76
N PRO A 29 -25.86 13.70 -44.49
CA PRO A 29 -26.16 14.98 -45.13
C PRO A 29 -27.05 14.73 -46.37
N GLU A 30 -27.74 15.78 -46.85
CA GLU A 30 -28.57 15.69 -48.08
C GLU A 30 -27.74 15.29 -49.30
N PHE A 31 -26.49 15.73 -49.35
CA PHE A 31 -25.49 15.31 -50.33
C PHE A 31 -24.09 15.60 -49.78
N VAL A 32 -23.04 14.99 -50.35
CA VAL A 32 -21.66 15.31 -50.09
C VAL A 32 -21.09 16.13 -51.26
N GLY A 33 -20.78 17.40 -51.02
CA GLY A 33 -20.22 18.29 -52.04
C GLY A 33 -18.70 18.21 -52.10
N ASN A 34 -18.11 17.73 -53.16
CA ASN A 34 -16.67 17.73 -53.38
C ASN A 34 -16.25 19.07 -54.05
N ILE A 35 -15.42 19.87 -53.34
CA ILE A 35 -14.96 21.21 -53.80
C ILE A 35 -13.51 21.11 -54.24
N LYS A 36 -13.23 21.58 -55.44
CA LYS A 36 -11.88 21.81 -55.95
C LYS A 36 -11.64 23.33 -56.07
N PHE A 37 -10.65 23.84 -55.37
CA PHE A 37 -10.23 25.23 -55.46
C PHE A 37 -9.10 25.36 -56.47
N ALA A 38 -9.11 26.45 -57.28
CA ALA A 38 -7.99 26.94 -58.04
C ALA A 38 -7.37 28.13 -57.34
N ASN A 39 -6.09 28.33 -57.51
CA ASN A 39 -5.35 29.46 -56.95
C ASN A 39 -4.70 30.21 -58.14
N ASP A 40 -5.31 31.34 -58.57
CA ASP A 40 -4.82 32.17 -59.64
C ASP A 40 -4.29 33.48 -59.06
N ASP A 41 -2.99 33.72 -59.19
CA ASP A 41 -2.26 34.92 -58.68
C ASP A 41 -2.52 35.28 -57.21
N GLY A 42 -2.65 34.26 -56.35
CA GLY A 42 -2.90 34.41 -54.90
C GLY A 42 -4.38 34.49 -54.50
N TYR A 43 -5.29 34.51 -55.44
CA TYR A 43 -6.75 34.52 -55.21
C TYR A 43 -7.33 33.11 -55.34
N LEU A 44 -8.01 32.65 -54.31
CA LEU A 44 -8.69 31.35 -54.30
C LEU A 44 -10.06 31.46 -55.00
N SER A 45 -10.36 30.54 -55.93
CA SER A 45 -11.67 30.42 -56.61
C SER A 45 -12.15 28.98 -56.59
N ILE A 46 -13.47 28.78 -56.75
CA ILE A 46 -14.04 27.43 -56.91
C ILE A 46 -13.92 27.03 -58.37
N SER A 47 -13.04 26.05 -58.67
CA SER A 47 -12.88 25.54 -60.05
C SER A 47 -13.85 24.42 -60.39
N ARG A 48 -14.27 23.59 -59.43
CA ARG A 48 -15.20 22.51 -59.64
C ARG A 48 -15.95 22.16 -58.36
N PHE A 49 -17.23 21.89 -58.45
CA PHE A 49 -18.06 21.36 -57.37
C PHE A 49 -18.94 20.25 -57.88
N VAL A 50 -18.85 19.09 -57.22
CA VAL A 50 -19.68 17.93 -57.54
C VAL A 50 -20.49 17.55 -56.29
N ALA A 51 -21.80 17.60 -56.37
CA ALA A 51 -22.73 17.11 -55.35
C ALA A 51 -23.05 15.66 -55.60
N ASP A 52 -22.75 14.80 -54.64
CA ASP A 52 -23.02 13.38 -54.64
C ASP A 52 -24.19 13.08 -53.68
N TYR A 53 -25.31 12.66 -54.20
CA TYR A 53 -26.53 12.39 -53.46
C TYR A 53 -26.64 10.97 -52.93
N ASN A 54 -25.77 10.06 -53.39
CA ASN A 54 -25.70 8.70 -52.89
C ASN A 54 -24.26 8.21 -52.72
N PHE A 55 -23.54 8.86 -51.80
CA PHE A 55 -22.12 8.67 -51.59
C PHE A 55 -21.69 7.21 -51.28
N LYS A 56 -22.64 6.35 -50.90
CA LYS A 56 -22.35 4.93 -50.56
C LYS A 56 -22.26 4.01 -51.79
N GLU A 57 -22.90 4.35 -52.90
CA GLU A 57 -23.04 3.43 -54.03
C GLU A 57 -21.94 3.57 -55.09
N ASN A 58 -20.96 4.44 -54.93
CA ASN A 58 -19.84 4.66 -55.85
C ASN A 58 -20.27 4.70 -57.36
N SER A 59 -21.52 5.07 -57.62
CA SER A 59 -22.04 5.16 -58.95
C SER A 59 -22.06 6.63 -59.40
N THR A 60 -21.48 6.91 -60.55
CA THR A 60 -21.44 8.28 -61.13
C THR A 60 -22.83 8.78 -61.55
N LEU A 61 -23.84 7.94 -61.54
CA LEU A 61 -25.24 8.24 -61.87
C LEU A 61 -25.90 9.23 -60.87
N ASN A 62 -25.38 9.33 -59.66
CA ASN A 62 -25.92 10.19 -58.59
C ASN A 62 -25.13 11.51 -58.39
N GLU A 63 -24.13 11.72 -59.23
CA GLU A 63 -23.31 12.94 -59.18
C GLU A 63 -23.90 14.08 -59.97
N LYS A 64 -24.06 15.26 -59.39
CA LYS A 64 -24.50 16.50 -60.06
C LYS A 64 -23.40 17.54 -60.01
N LEU A 65 -22.95 18.00 -61.18
CA LEU A 65 -22.03 19.13 -61.30
C LEU A 65 -22.81 20.44 -61.13
N LEU A 66 -22.42 21.27 -60.16
CA LEU A 66 -23.01 22.57 -59.93
C LEU A 66 -22.03 23.69 -60.37
N PRO A 67 -22.54 24.71 -61.09
CA PRO A 67 -21.70 25.90 -61.45
C PRO A 67 -21.21 26.63 -60.20
N PRO A 68 -19.98 27.21 -60.24
CA PRO A 68 -19.42 27.94 -59.07
C PRO A 68 -20.33 29.02 -58.48
N GLY A 69 -21.09 29.72 -59.35
CA GLY A 69 -22.04 30.75 -58.90
C GLY A 69 -23.19 30.20 -58.03
N GLU A 70 -23.69 29.01 -58.33
CA GLU A 70 -24.71 28.37 -57.51
C GLU A 70 -24.14 27.90 -56.17
N VAL A 71 -22.92 27.40 -56.18
CA VAL A 71 -22.24 27.04 -54.95
C VAL A 71 -22.01 28.26 -54.03
N ILE A 72 -21.66 29.42 -54.62
CA ILE A 72 -21.51 30.66 -53.85
C ILE A 72 -22.87 31.12 -53.29
N LYS A 73 -23.95 31.00 -54.06
CA LYS A 73 -25.30 31.26 -53.54
C LYS A 73 -25.66 30.36 -52.40
N LEU A 74 -25.37 29.05 -52.49
CA LEU A 74 -25.57 28.08 -51.43
C LEU A 74 -24.75 28.42 -50.16
N LEU A 75 -23.50 28.80 -50.32
CA LEU A 75 -22.63 29.20 -49.21
C LEU A 75 -23.13 30.50 -48.53
N ARG A 76 -23.76 31.41 -49.26
CA ARG A 76 -24.36 32.65 -48.72
C ARG A 76 -25.72 32.44 -48.05
N SER A 77 -26.48 31.40 -48.46
CA SER A 77 -27.84 31.16 -47.97
C SER A 77 -27.88 30.52 -46.59
N GLN A 78 -26.78 29.96 -46.12
CA GLN A 78 -26.74 29.18 -44.88
C GLN A 78 -25.51 29.54 -44.03
N ALA A 79 -25.57 29.26 -42.71
CA ALA A 79 -24.42 29.42 -41.82
C ALA A 79 -23.31 28.43 -42.19
N VAL A 80 -22.09 28.94 -42.41
CA VAL A 80 -20.92 28.18 -42.81
C VAL A 80 -20.01 27.93 -41.62
N PHE A 81 -19.65 26.65 -41.43
CA PHE A 81 -18.74 26.18 -40.38
C PHE A 81 -17.53 25.49 -40.98
N LEU A 82 -16.33 25.92 -40.58
CA LEU A 82 -15.08 25.28 -40.93
C LEU A 82 -14.68 24.23 -39.89
N ALA A 83 -14.52 23.01 -40.32
CA ALA A 83 -14.00 21.91 -39.49
C ALA A 83 -12.48 21.68 -39.63
N THR A 84 -11.85 22.40 -40.57
CA THR A 84 -10.40 22.43 -40.76
C THR A 84 -9.97 23.91 -40.90
N ARG A 85 -8.97 24.34 -40.11
CA ARG A 85 -8.40 25.69 -40.22
C ARG A 85 -7.53 25.75 -41.48
N ASP A 86 -7.84 26.71 -42.39
CA ASP A 86 -7.07 27.00 -43.61
C ASP A 86 -7.27 28.49 -43.95
N GLU A 87 -6.25 29.29 -43.77
CA GLU A 87 -6.32 30.76 -43.93
C GLU A 87 -6.73 31.19 -45.34
N LYS A 88 -6.32 30.42 -46.36
CA LYS A 88 -6.70 30.73 -47.76
C LYS A 88 -8.19 30.58 -47.99
N VAL A 89 -8.78 29.48 -47.50
CA VAL A 89 -10.22 29.22 -47.60
C VAL A 89 -11.01 30.19 -46.73
N GLU A 90 -10.50 30.52 -45.55
CA GLU A 90 -11.11 31.52 -44.68
C GLU A 90 -11.16 32.90 -45.31
N ASN A 91 -10.06 33.34 -45.88
CA ASN A 91 -10.00 34.63 -46.60
C ASN A 91 -10.88 34.64 -47.83
N PHE A 92 -10.96 33.53 -48.60
CA PHE A 92 -11.90 33.38 -49.69
C PHE A 92 -13.36 33.52 -49.22
N LEU A 93 -13.77 32.86 -48.13
CA LEU A 93 -15.11 32.99 -47.60
C LEU A 93 -15.42 34.39 -47.09
N LYS A 94 -14.45 35.08 -46.48
CA LYS A 94 -14.56 36.48 -46.01
C LYS A 94 -14.73 37.44 -47.22
N SER A 95 -13.99 37.21 -48.31
CA SER A 95 -14.12 38.03 -49.54
C SER A 95 -15.51 37.95 -50.19
N LEU A 96 -16.24 36.83 -49.92
CA LEU A 96 -17.62 36.63 -50.33
C LEU A 96 -18.66 37.17 -49.32
N ASN A 97 -18.24 37.92 -48.30
CA ASN A 97 -19.07 38.37 -47.17
C ASN A 97 -19.74 37.23 -46.36
N ILE A 98 -19.11 36.06 -46.25
CA ILE A 98 -19.61 34.94 -45.51
C ILE A 98 -18.95 34.91 -44.13
N LYS A 99 -19.77 34.95 -43.08
CA LYS A 99 -19.29 34.84 -41.68
C LYS A 99 -18.92 33.40 -41.36
N VAL A 100 -17.62 33.15 -41.13
CA VAL A 100 -17.10 31.82 -40.81
C VAL A 100 -17.20 31.55 -39.34
N ARG A 101 -17.67 30.37 -38.97
CA ARG A 101 -17.63 29.80 -37.63
C ARG A 101 -16.79 28.53 -37.62
N TYR A 102 -16.25 28.16 -36.47
CA TYR A 102 -15.49 26.91 -36.34
C TYR A 102 -16.28 25.84 -35.62
N THR A 103 -16.09 24.58 -36.03
CA THR A 103 -16.65 23.40 -35.36
C THR A 103 -15.67 22.26 -35.42
N ARG A 104 -15.85 21.27 -34.56
CA ARG A 104 -15.09 20.00 -34.60
C ARG A 104 -16.01 18.92 -35.08
N VAL A 105 -15.52 18.08 -35.99
CA VAL A 105 -16.28 16.93 -36.51
C VAL A 105 -15.47 15.66 -36.41
N CYS A 106 -16.17 14.53 -36.34
CA CYS A 106 -15.53 13.22 -36.39
C CYS A 106 -14.90 12.97 -37.75
N ASP A 107 -13.59 12.75 -37.78
CA ASP A 107 -12.84 12.52 -39.05
C ASP A 107 -13.29 11.25 -39.77
N TYR A 108 -13.62 10.17 -39.03
CA TYR A 108 -14.10 8.90 -39.61
C TYR A 108 -15.48 9.05 -40.24
N CYS A 109 -16.43 9.68 -39.53
CA CYS A 109 -17.73 9.97 -40.12
C CYS A 109 -17.61 10.79 -41.40
N ALA A 110 -16.80 11.86 -41.38
CA ALA A 110 -16.58 12.73 -42.53
C ALA A 110 -15.93 11.97 -43.71
N TYR A 111 -15.05 11.02 -43.42
CA TYR A 111 -14.47 10.18 -44.47
C TYR A 111 -15.54 9.30 -45.16
N ASP A 112 -16.48 8.73 -44.38
CA ASP A 112 -17.57 7.90 -44.82
C ASP A 112 -18.78 8.69 -45.38
N GLY A 113 -18.62 10.00 -45.64
CA GLY A 113 -19.69 10.85 -46.15
C GLY A 113 -20.77 11.21 -45.15
N LYS A 114 -20.57 10.96 -43.85
CA LYS A 114 -21.47 11.33 -42.78
C LYS A 114 -20.89 12.47 -41.95
N ILE A 115 -21.73 13.10 -41.14
CA ILE A 115 -21.26 14.18 -40.27
C ILE A 115 -21.70 13.96 -38.84
N THR A 116 -20.75 14.11 -37.89
CA THR A 116 -21.01 14.16 -36.47
C THR A 116 -20.22 15.33 -35.91
N ILE A 117 -20.92 16.31 -35.35
CA ILE A 117 -20.28 17.39 -34.59
C ILE A 117 -19.91 16.85 -33.21
N ILE A 118 -18.67 17.05 -32.82
CA ILE A 118 -18.12 16.53 -31.55
C ILE A 118 -17.65 17.69 -30.64
N ASN A 119 -17.81 17.50 -29.33
CA ASN A 119 -17.22 18.35 -28.31
C ASN A 119 -16.11 17.60 -27.56
N SER A 120 -15.42 18.25 -26.62
CA SER A 120 -14.33 17.66 -25.83
C SER A 120 -14.77 16.41 -25.05
N ASP A 121 -16.02 16.38 -24.56
CA ASP A 121 -16.52 15.37 -23.65
C ASP A 121 -17.01 14.09 -24.36
N PHE A 122 -17.21 14.16 -25.68
CA PHE A 122 -17.72 13.05 -26.50
C PHE A 122 -16.82 12.75 -27.70
N SER A 123 -15.53 13.01 -27.59
CA SER A 123 -14.55 12.71 -28.62
C SER A 123 -13.34 11.97 -28.07
N TYR A 124 -12.79 11.05 -28.87
CA TYR A 124 -11.61 10.27 -28.51
C TYR A 124 -10.48 10.53 -29.52
N LYS A 125 -9.24 10.51 -29.03
CA LYS A 125 -8.06 10.62 -29.89
C LYS A 125 -7.72 9.28 -30.53
N TYR A 126 -7.46 9.28 -31.85
CA TYR A 126 -7.01 8.12 -32.60
C TYR A 126 -6.16 8.56 -33.80
N HIS A 127 -4.90 8.12 -33.91
CA HIS A 127 -3.96 8.51 -34.97
C HIS A 127 -3.89 10.04 -35.23
N ASN A 128 -3.76 10.85 -34.18
CA ASN A 128 -3.79 12.32 -34.23
C ASN A 128 -5.10 12.95 -34.72
N GLN A 129 -6.16 12.16 -34.85
CA GLN A 129 -7.49 12.64 -35.25
C GLN A 129 -8.47 12.55 -34.08
N LEU A 130 -9.59 13.24 -34.17
CA LEU A 130 -10.68 13.16 -33.21
C LEU A 130 -11.83 12.35 -33.83
N ILE A 131 -12.29 11.35 -33.11
CA ILE A 131 -13.40 10.48 -33.53
C ILE A 131 -14.55 10.51 -32.53
N CYS A 132 -15.78 10.29 -32.99
CA CYS A 132 -16.96 10.21 -32.12
C CYS A 132 -17.04 8.86 -31.38
N LYS A 133 -17.89 8.82 -30.37
CA LYS A 133 -18.10 7.64 -29.54
C LYS A 133 -18.52 6.39 -30.34
N GLU A 134 -19.43 6.55 -31.29
CA GLU A 134 -19.91 5.45 -32.15
C GLU A 134 -18.77 4.86 -32.99
N CYS A 135 -18.01 5.71 -33.71
CA CYS A 135 -16.87 5.24 -34.51
C CYS A 135 -15.80 4.57 -33.66
N ALA A 136 -15.53 5.07 -32.44
CA ALA A 136 -14.58 4.46 -31.54
C ALA A 136 -15.04 3.06 -31.09
N PHE A 137 -16.33 2.91 -30.74
CA PHE A 137 -16.89 1.63 -30.32
C PHE A 137 -16.92 0.61 -31.44
N ASP A 138 -17.27 1.05 -32.66
CA ASP A 138 -17.25 0.18 -33.83
C ASP A 138 -15.83 -0.30 -34.17
N THR A 139 -14.85 0.57 -34.03
CA THR A 139 -13.43 0.20 -34.19
C THR A 139 -13.02 -0.87 -33.16
N ILE A 140 -13.37 -0.69 -31.86
CA ILE A 140 -13.07 -1.68 -30.82
C ILE A 140 -13.74 -3.03 -31.14
N LYS A 141 -15.03 -3.03 -31.54
CA LYS A 141 -15.74 -4.28 -31.89
C LYS A 141 -15.11 -5.00 -33.07
N ASN A 142 -14.69 -4.25 -34.08
CA ASN A 142 -14.03 -4.79 -35.25
C ASN A 142 -12.67 -5.42 -34.89
N GLU A 143 -11.87 -4.73 -34.07
CA GLU A 143 -10.58 -5.26 -33.61
C GLU A 143 -10.75 -6.51 -32.73
N ILE A 144 -11.71 -6.54 -31.81
CA ILE A 144 -12.03 -7.73 -31.01
C ILE A 144 -12.34 -8.92 -31.92
N LYS A 145 -13.15 -8.69 -32.97
CA LYS A 145 -13.53 -9.71 -33.92
C LYS A 145 -12.33 -10.18 -34.75
N LEU A 146 -11.52 -9.27 -35.26
CA LEU A 146 -10.32 -9.58 -36.05
C LEU A 146 -9.27 -10.36 -35.28
N GLN A 147 -9.10 -10.06 -34.01
CA GLN A 147 -8.12 -10.69 -33.11
C GLN A 147 -8.65 -11.98 -32.45
N GLY A 148 -9.94 -12.33 -32.67
CA GLY A 148 -10.56 -13.54 -32.12
C GLY A 148 -10.80 -13.54 -30.61
N PHE A 149 -10.93 -12.37 -29.97
CA PHE A 149 -11.23 -12.28 -28.56
C PHE A 149 -12.73 -12.51 -28.26
N ASP A 150 -13.03 -12.89 -26.99
CA ASP A 150 -14.42 -12.98 -26.51
C ASP A 150 -15.07 -11.57 -26.49
N LYS A 151 -16.33 -11.52 -26.89
CA LYS A 151 -17.13 -10.27 -26.89
C LYS A 151 -17.24 -9.62 -25.52
N LYS A 152 -17.09 -10.38 -24.44
CA LYS A 152 -17.11 -9.86 -23.04
C LYS A 152 -16.05 -8.80 -22.80
N ILE A 153 -14.89 -8.88 -23.48
CA ILE A 153 -13.78 -7.91 -23.34
C ILE A 153 -14.19 -6.50 -23.78
N PHE A 154 -15.25 -6.36 -24.60
CA PHE A 154 -15.73 -5.06 -25.07
C PHE A 154 -16.10 -4.12 -23.91
N ARG A 155 -16.71 -4.65 -22.84
CA ARG A 155 -17.12 -3.85 -21.67
C ARG A 155 -15.92 -3.20 -21.00
N ASN A 156 -14.82 -3.95 -20.83
CA ASN A 156 -13.59 -3.47 -20.19
C ASN A 156 -12.85 -2.46 -21.09
N LEU A 157 -12.72 -2.75 -22.39
CA LEU A 157 -12.11 -1.83 -23.34
C LEU A 157 -12.91 -0.52 -23.49
N LYS A 158 -14.25 -0.61 -23.44
CA LYS A 158 -15.13 0.56 -23.45
C LYS A 158 -14.87 1.45 -22.21
N SER A 159 -14.83 0.87 -21.01
CA SER A 159 -14.53 1.59 -19.77
C SER A 159 -13.15 2.25 -19.84
N THR A 160 -12.16 1.52 -20.33
CA THR A 160 -10.79 2.03 -20.52
C THR A 160 -10.76 3.21 -21.51
N LEU A 161 -11.50 3.13 -22.61
CA LEU A 161 -11.60 4.21 -23.59
C LEU A 161 -12.25 5.46 -22.98
N GLU A 162 -13.34 5.29 -22.27
CA GLU A 162 -14.08 6.38 -21.62
C GLU A 162 -13.21 7.12 -20.60
N LYS A 163 -12.36 6.40 -19.85
CA LYS A 163 -11.43 6.98 -18.87
C LYS A 163 -10.17 7.58 -19.52
N THR A 164 -9.58 6.93 -20.50
CA THR A 164 -8.32 7.40 -21.13
C THR A 164 -8.51 8.48 -22.20
N GLY A 165 -9.69 8.57 -22.81
CA GLY A 165 -9.96 9.45 -23.94
C GLY A 165 -9.11 9.14 -25.21
N ASN A 166 -8.44 7.97 -25.25
CA ASN A 166 -7.48 7.62 -26.31
C ASN A 166 -7.70 6.17 -26.81
N LEU A 167 -8.21 6.05 -28.04
CA LEU A 167 -8.50 4.76 -28.64
C LEU A 167 -7.22 3.96 -28.96
N GLU A 168 -6.14 4.61 -29.36
CA GLU A 168 -4.87 3.94 -29.66
C GLU A 168 -4.28 3.26 -28.41
N LYS A 169 -4.32 3.95 -27.27
CA LYS A 169 -3.98 3.34 -25.97
C LYS A 169 -4.85 2.14 -25.67
N THR A 170 -6.14 2.28 -25.87
CA THR A 170 -7.11 1.20 -25.60
C THR A 170 -6.86 -0.02 -26.50
N LEU A 171 -6.63 0.19 -27.80
CA LEU A 171 -6.37 -0.90 -28.74
C LEU A 171 -4.97 -1.53 -28.58
N SER A 172 -4.00 -0.81 -28.01
CA SER A 172 -2.66 -1.38 -27.76
C SER A 172 -2.71 -2.64 -26.89
N VAL A 173 -3.75 -2.80 -26.06
CA VAL A 173 -4.00 -3.97 -25.22
C VAL A 173 -4.15 -5.25 -26.04
N ILE A 174 -4.87 -5.17 -27.13
CA ILE A 174 -5.20 -6.32 -28.00
C ILE A 174 -4.26 -6.44 -29.20
N ASP A 175 -3.39 -5.48 -29.45
CA ASP A 175 -2.39 -5.52 -30.53
C ASP A 175 -1.25 -6.50 -30.18
N PRO A 176 -1.08 -7.62 -30.96
CA PRO A 176 -0.02 -8.60 -30.73
C PRO A 176 1.40 -8.04 -30.95
N HIS A 177 1.52 -6.99 -31.74
CA HIS A 177 2.79 -6.37 -32.12
C HIS A 177 3.15 -5.14 -31.28
N PHE A 178 2.27 -4.72 -30.36
CA PHE A 178 2.53 -3.58 -29.50
C PHE A 178 3.77 -3.78 -28.63
N ASN A 179 4.71 -2.84 -28.72
CA ASN A 179 5.92 -2.87 -27.93
C ASN A 179 5.98 -1.65 -26.98
N PRO A 180 5.64 -1.84 -25.67
CA PRO A 180 5.60 -0.74 -24.72
C PRO A 180 6.97 -0.08 -24.51
N LEU A 181 8.08 -0.74 -24.81
CA LEU A 181 9.43 -0.19 -24.70
C LEU A 181 9.77 0.79 -25.82
N LYS A 182 9.18 0.59 -26.99
CA LYS A 182 9.34 1.49 -28.16
C LYS A 182 8.33 2.64 -28.12
N ASN A 183 7.10 2.34 -27.73
CA ASN A 183 5.95 3.26 -27.76
C ASN A 183 5.68 3.86 -26.35
N LYS A 184 6.68 4.49 -25.75
CA LYS A 184 6.59 5.03 -24.39
C LYS A 184 5.50 6.10 -24.22
N ASP A 185 5.24 6.91 -25.24
CA ASP A 185 4.23 7.96 -25.19
C ASP A 185 2.82 7.40 -25.07
N LEU A 186 2.56 6.20 -25.65
CA LEU A 186 1.28 5.52 -25.52
C LEU A 186 1.07 4.89 -24.14
N THR A 187 2.15 4.54 -23.43
CA THR A 187 2.08 3.95 -22.08
C THR A 187 2.12 5.01 -20.98
N LEU A 188 2.68 6.19 -21.27
CA LEU A 188 2.79 7.25 -20.29
C LEU A 188 1.39 7.76 -19.91
N PHE A 189 1.05 7.62 -18.62
CA PHE A 189 -0.18 8.17 -18.07
C PHE A 189 0.02 9.65 -17.74
N ASP A 190 1.02 9.93 -16.89
CA ASP A 190 1.41 11.31 -16.54
C ASP A 190 2.87 11.40 -16.08
N ARG A 191 3.28 12.64 -15.83
CA ARG A 191 4.57 12.98 -15.23
C ARG A 191 4.37 14.03 -14.16
N THR A 192 4.69 13.69 -12.91
CA THR A 192 4.74 14.69 -11.85
C THR A 192 5.98 15.56 -12.02
N SER A 193 5.79 16.88 -12.02
CA SER A 193 6.89 17.83 -12.12
C SER A 193 7.64 17.95 -10.80
N SER A 194 8.96 18.00 -10.85
CA SER A 194 9.79 18.41 -9.71
C SER A 194 9.92 19.93 -9.57
N LYS A 195 9.33 20.70 -10.48
CA LYS A 195 9.36 22.16 -10.41
C LYS A 195 8.25 22.65 -9.51
N SER A 196 8.63 23.07 -8.31
CA SER A 196 7.72 23.74 -7.38
C SER A 196 7.11 24.99 -8.00
N LYS A 197 5.78 25.13 -7.87
CA LYS A 197 5.10 26.41 -8.12
C LYS A 197 5.46 27.44 -7.03
N LEU A 198 5.87 26.96 -5.84
CA LEU A 198 6.31 27.78 -4.72
C LEU A 198 7.81 28.09 -4.86
N LYS A 199 8.17 29.31 -5.06
CA LYS A 199 9.57 29.78 -5.00
C LYS A 199 10.00 29.83 -3.52
N ILE A 200 10.43 28.71 -2.96
CA ILE A 200 10.93 28.65 -1.59
C ILE A 200 12.41 29.08 -1.61
N PRO A 201 12.82 30.03 -0.76
CA PRO A 201 14.21 30.44 -0.68
C PRO A 201 15.12 29.28 -0.28
N THR A 202 16.27 29.16 -0.93
CA THR A 202 17.31 28.21 -0.50
C THR A 202 18.08 28.85 0.66
N ALA A 203 18.08 28.21 1.83
CA ALA A 203 18.88 28.63 2.96
C ALA A 203 20.06 27.67 3.16
N GLU A 204 21.24 28.24 3.41
CA GLU A 204 22.43 27.47 3.72
C GLU A 204 22.40 26.98 5.16
N MET A 205 22.80 25.74 5.41
CA MET A 205 22.89 25.19 6.75
C MET A 205 23.83 26.01 7.65
N LYS A 206 24.89 26.63 7.07
CA LYS A 206 25.84 27.48 7.81
C LYS A 206 25.19 28.67 8.49
N ARG A 207 24.05 29.17 7.97
CA ARG A 207 23.36 30.35 8.51
C ARG A 207 22.37 29.98 9.64
N LEU A 208 22.15 28.71 9.87
CA LEU A 208 21.18 28.26 10.86
C LEU A 208 21.71 28.49 12.29
N LYS A 209 20.90 29.10 13.15
CA LYS A 209 21.24 29.38 14.57
C LYS A 209 21.02 28.12 15.43
N ILE A 210 21.90 27.11 15.23
CA ILE A 210 21.98 25.88 16.04
C ILE A 210 23.41 25.68 16.56
N ASN A 211 23.61 24.70 17.45
CA ASN A 211 24.94 24.36 17.97
C ASN A 211 25.95 24.13 16.83
N HIS A 212 27.17 24.69 16.95
CA HIS A 212 28.20 24.63 15.91
C HIS A 212 28.61 23.19 15.57
N ALA A 213 28.94 22.39 16.60
CA ALA A 213 29.36 21.01 16.39
C ALA A 213 28.27 20.15 15.73
N PHE A 214 26.99 20.38 16.07
CA PHE A 214 25.86 19.71 15.42
C PHE A 214 25.72 20.14 13.97
N ARG A 215 25.84 21.42 13.67
CA ARG A 215 25.79 21.96 12.31
C ARG A 215 26.90 21.38 11.43
N ASP A 216 28.12 21.29 11.95
CA ASP A 216 29.28 20.78 11.21
C ASP A 216 29.06 19.28 10.86
N ILE A 217 28.53 18.49 11.78
CA ILE A 217 28.14 17.09 11.50
C ILE A 217 27.10 17.01 10.39
N LEU A 218 26.10 17.92 10.35
CA LEU A 218 25.11 17.94 9.28
C LEU A 218 25.75 18.23 7.93
N ILE A 219 26.68 19.18 7.87
CA ILE A 219 27.41 19.53 6.64
C ILE A 219 28.35 18.38 6.21
N GLU A 220 29.09 17.75 7.13
CA GLU A 220 29.91 16.56 6.87
C GLU A 220 29.08 15.41 6.27
N ASN A 221 27.80 15.31 6.62
CA ASN A 221 26.89 14.31 6.06
C ASN A 221 26.15 14.78 4.79
N GLY A 222 26.61 15.86 4.13
CA GLY A 222 26.08 16.33 2.84
C GLY A 222 24.82 17.19 2.92
N ASN A 223 24.50 17.73 4.11
CA ASN A 223 23.34 18.64 4.27
C ASN A 223 23.82 20.11 4.27
N ASP A 224 24.40 20.57 3.17
CA ASP A 224 24.90 21.95 3.04
C ASP A 224 23.77 22.99 2.93
N LYS A 225 22.66 22.59 2.36
CA LYS A 225 21.46 23.42 2.12
C LYS A 225 20.22 22.77 2.69
N LEU A 226 19.32 23.59 3.21
CA LEU A 226 18.01 23.16 3.64
C LEU A 226 17.14 22.78 2.44
N LEU A 227 16.48 21.65 2.52
CA LEU A 227 15.42 21.30 1.59
C LEU A 227 14.15 22.13 1.87
N PRO A 228 13.28 22.32 0.89
CA PRO A 228 12.09 23.17 1.04
C PRO A 228 11.25 22.90 2.28
N VAL A 229 10.93 21.64 2.56
CA VAL A 229 10.14 21.26 3.75
C VAL A 229 10.83 21.62 5.07
N GLN A 230 12.16 21.51 5.12
CA GLN A 230 12.96 21.86 6.29
C GLN A 230 12.96 23.37 6.53
N TYR A 231 13.10 24.15 5.45
CA TYR A 231 13.01 25.60 5.50
C TYR A 231 11.64 26.05 6.01
N LEU A 232 10.56 25.52 5.45
CA LEU A 232 9.19 25.83 5.87
C LEU A 232 8.96 25.50 7.35
N ALA A 233 9.36 24.30 7.80
CA ALA A 233 9.21 23.90 9.19
C ALA A 233 9.96 24.85 10.16
N ILE A 234 11.16 25.30 9.81
CA ILE A 234 11.92 26.25 10.61
C ILE A 234 11.21 27.61 10.66
N HIS A 235 10.69 28.06 9.51
CA HIS A 235 9.95 29.32 9.40
C HIS A 235 8.68 29.29 10.28
N GLU A 236 7.97 28.17 10.30
CA GLU A 236 6.75 27.99 11.10
C GLU A 236 7.00 27.78 12.60
N GLY A 237 8.26 27.75 13.01
CA GLY A 237 8.64 27.81 14.42
C GLY A 237 9.19 26.52 14.99
N LEU A 238 9.71 25.61 14.18
CA LEU A 238 10.36 24.36 14.62
C LEU A 238 11.36 24.58 15.76
N LEU A 239 12.30 25.50 15.55
CA LEU A 239 13.37 25.79 16.54
C LEU A 239 12.90 26.69 17.68
N LYS A 240 11.69 27.26 17.60
CA LYS A 240 11.03 28.02 18.66
C LYS A 240 10.20 27.14 19.62
N GLY A 241 10.12 25.82 19.31
CA GLY A 241 9.40 24.86 20.14
C GLY A 241 7.90 24.73 19.85
N LYS A 242 7.43 25.17 18.69
CA LYS A 242 6.04 24.98 18.28
C LYS A 242 5.78 23.55 17.84
N ASP A 243 4.62 23.02 18.16
CA ASP A 243 4.13 21.74 17.67
C ASP A 243 3.82 21.82 16.18
N LEU A 244 4.34 20.90 15.39
CA LEU A 244 4.22 20.91 13.93
C LEU A 244 3.76 19.56 13.40
N LEU A 245 2.82 19.60 12.44
CA LEU A 245 2.53 18.49 11.56
C LEU A 245 3.18 18.77 10.18
N VAL A 246 4.13 17.92 9.79
CA VAL A 246 4.87 18.07 8.54
C VAL A 246 4.43 17.01 7.54
N VAL A 247 3.71 17.44 6.52
CA VAL A 247 3.16 16.59 5.45
C VAL A 247 3.92 16.83 4.17
N SER A 248 4.58 15.80 3.65
CA SER A 248 5.28 15.91 2.37
C SER A 248 5.62 14.54 1.78
N ALA A 249 5.86 14.53 0.47
CA ALA A 249 6.20 13.32 -0.27
C ALA A 249 7.43 12.59 0.31
N THR A 250 7.52 11.30 0.07
CA THR A 250 8.67 10.47 0.46
C THR A 250 9.96 10.98 -0.19
N GLY A 251 11.05 11.01 0.56
CA GLY A 251 12.35 11.51 0.09
C GLY A 251 12.51 13.03 0.14
N SER A 252 11.55 13.80 0.63
CA SER A 252 11.62 15.26 0.80
C SER A 252 12.56 15.75 1.92
N GLY A 253 13.07 14.82 2.75
CA GLY A 253 13.95 15.13 3.88
C GLY A 253 13.24 15.43 5.19
N LYS A 254 12.02 14.96 5.38
CA LYS A 254 11.20 15.11 6.62
C LYS A 254 11.96 14.72 7.90
N THR A 255 12.66 13.61 7.89
CA THR A 255 13.36 13.10 9.09
C THR A 255 14.32 14.13 9.68
N LEU A 256 15.02 14.92 8.84
CA LEU A 256 15.93 15.95 9.32
C LEU A 256 15.20 17.10 10.05
N VAL A 257 13.91 17.34 9.77
CA VAL A 257 13.10 18.30 10.53
C VAL A 257 13.08 17.91 12.01
N GLY A 258 12.78 16.63 12.29
CA GLY A 258 12.78 16.12 13.66
C GLY A 258 14.17 16.11 14.31
N GLU A 259 15.21 15.76 13.54
CA GLU A 259 16.60 15.79 14.03
C GLU A 259 17.03 17.21 14.41
N LEU A 260 16.67 18.23 13.64
CA LEU A 260 16.99 19.64 13.93
C LEU A 260 16.40 20.09 15.28
N ALA A 261 15.15 19.78 15.56
CA ALA A 261 14.52 20.10 16.83
C ALA A 261 15.05 19.23 17.97
N GLY A 262 15.03 17.90 17.78
CA GLY A 262 15.35 16.91 18.80
C GLY A 262 16.79 17.01 19.30
N ILE A 263 17.77 17.04 18.39
CA ILE A 263 19.19 17.13 18.74
C ILE A 263 19.51 18.49 19.36
N SER A 264 18.91 19.58 18.86
CA SER A 264 19.10 20.91 19.46
C SER A 264 18.60 20.99 20.91
N LYS A 265 17.54 20.25 21.26
CA LYS A 265 17.04 20.15 22.65
C LYS A 265 17.89 19.18 23.48
N ALA A 266 18.33 18.05 22.88
CA ALA A 266 19.19 17.07 23.54
C ALA A 266 20.53 17.69 23.99
N LEU A 267 21.14 18.54 23.19
CA LEU A 267 22.33 19.31 23.53
C LEU A 267 22.12 20.36 24.65
N LYS A 268 20.87 20.64 25.02
CA LYS A 268 20.46 21.46 26.14
C LYS A 268 20.03 20.64 27.37
N GLY A 269 20.33 19.33 27.38
CA GLY A 269 19.99 18.43 28.47
C GLY A 269 18.51 17.99 28.51
N LYS A 270 17.74 18.22 27.46
CA LYS A 270 16.37 17.73 27.33
C LYS A 270 16.33 16.40 26.55
N LYS A 271 15.43 15.49 26.92
CA LYS A 271 15.30 14.18 26.24
C LYS A 271 14.59 14.33 24.89
N PHE A 272 15.14 13.68 23.86
CA PHE A 272 14.52 13.56 22.53
C PHE A 272 14.02 12.13 22.29
N ILE A 273 12.74 11.96 21.99
CA ILE A 273 12.14 10.67 21.62
C ILE A 273 11.83 10.67 20.13
N PHE A 274 12.32 9.64 19.42
CA PHE A 274 11.98 9.35 18.03
C PHE A 274 11.09 8.12 17.99
N LEU A 275 9.80 8.32 17.67
CA LEU A 275 8.80 7.26 17.53
C LEU A 275 8.66 6.81 16.08
N THR A 276 8.58 5.51 15.87
CA THR A 276 8.38 4.91 14.54
C THR A 276 7.48 3.66 14.65
N PRO A 277 6.67 3.36 13.62
CA PRO A 277 5.72 2.24 13.70
C PRO A 277 6.38 0.85 13.72
N LEU A 278 7.63 0.73 13.23
CA LEU A 278 8.25 -0.57 12.98
C LEU A 278 9.55 -0.78 13.74
N VAL A 279 9.71 -1.97 14.34
CA VAL A 279 10.94 -2.38 15.05
C VAL A 279 12.18 -2.32 14.13
N ALA A 280 12.04 -2.70 12.87
CA ALA A 280 13.15 -2.66 11.90
C ALA A 280 13.66 -1.23 11.68
N LEU A 281 12.74 -0.26 11.52
CA LEU A 281 13.08 1.17 11.41
C LEU A 281 13.72 1.71 12.69
N ALA A 282 13.16 1.35 13.85
CA ALA A 282 13.75 1.75 15.13
C ALA A 282 15.19 1.27 15.27
N ASN A 283 15.46 0.00 14.90
CA ASN A 283 16.80 -0.58 14.91
C ASN A 283 17.75 0.15 13.95
N GLN A 284 17.29 0.48 12.75
CA GLN A 284 18.07 1.24 11.77
C GLN A 284 18.38 2.63 12.31
N LYS A 285 17.38 3.40 12.75
CA LYS A 285 17.54 4.76 13.28
C LYS A 285 18.43 4.81 14.53
N TYR A 286 18.31 3.83 15.42
CA TYR A 286 19.19 3.69 16.57
C TYR A 286 20.67 3.59 16.15
N ARG A 287 20.98 2.72 15.18
CA ARG A 287 22.36 2.58 14.66
C ARG A 287 22.85 3.86 13.99
N ASP A 288 22.01 4.49 13.18
CA ASP A 288 22.31 5.73 12.49
C ASP A 288 22.57 6.88 13.47
N PHE A 289 21.71 7.08 14.46
CA PHE A 289 21.89 8.14 15.47
C PHE A 289 23.10 7.88 16.35
N LYS A 290 23.32 6.64 16.77
CA LYS A 290 24.50 6.25 17.55
C LYS A 290 25.79 6.53 16.80
N LYS A 291 25.84 6.26 15.48
CA LYS A 291 26.99 6.54 14.64
C LYS A 291 27.15 8.04 14.38
N LYS A 292 26.08 8.72 13.98
CA LYS A 292 26.05 10.12 13.52
C LYS A 292 26.36 11.10 14.66
N TYR A 293 25.78 10.87 15.85
CA TYR A 293 25.84 11.81 16.98
C TYR A 293 26.82 11.39 18.09
N LYS A 294 27.62 10.34 17.88
CA LYS A 294 28.67 9.92 18.82
C LYS A 294 29.63 11.07 19.16
N LYS A 295 30.00 11.89 18.15
CA LYS A 295 30.92 13.03 18.31
C LYS A 295 30.36 14.14 19.24
N LEU A 296 29.04 14.18 19.45
CA LEU A 296 28.37 15.16 20.33
C LEU A 296 28.30 14.71 21.80
N GLY A 297 28.77 13.51 22.13
CA GLY A 297 28.68 12.94 23.48
C GLY A 297 27.27 12.47 23.87
N LEU A 298 26.28 12.51 22.95
CA LEU A 298 24.91 12.15 23.26
C LEU A 298 24.74 10.61 23.39
N LYS A 299 24.04 10.21 24.46
CA LYS A 299 23.71 8.81 24.73
C LYS A 299 22.42 8.44 24.02
N VAL A 300 22.48 7.39 23.20
CA VAL A 300 21.32 6.90 22.44
C VAL A 300 20.83 5.58 23.01
N ALA A 301 19.54 5.50 23.34
CA ALA A 301 18.87 4.28 23.77
C ALA A 301 17.86 3.82 22.73
N ILE A 302 17.48 2.53 22.80
CA ILE A 302 16.40 1.98 22.01
C ILE A 302 15.34 1.35 22.93
N LYS A 303 14.05 1.62 22.63
CA LYS A 303 12.90 1.02 23.32
C LYS A 303 11.88 0.53 22.31
N VAL A 304 12.00 -0.73 21.97
CA VAL A 304 11.05 -1.40 21.06
C VAL A 304 10.32 -2.48 21.83
N GLY A 305 9.13 -2.85 21.36
CA GLY A 305 8.54 -4.11 21.77
C GLY A 305 9.58 -5.20 21.49
N ARG A 306 10.01 -5.91 22.53
CA ARG A 306 11.08 -6.90 22.38
C ARG A 306 10.62 -8.02 21.46
N ASN A 307 11.33 -8.27 20.37
CA ASN A 307 11.38 -9.60 19.79
C ASN A 307 12.08 -10.51 20.82
N ARG A 308 11.27 -11.23 21.57
CA ARG A 308 11.76 -12.03 22.70
C ARG A 308 12.35 -13.36 22.23
N VAL A 309 11.82 -13.87 21.11
CA VAL A 309 12.28 -15.14 20.52
C VAL A 309 13.62 -14.93 19.81
N LYS A 310 14.63 -15.72 20.19
CA LYS A 310 15.96 -15.65 19.55
C LYS A 310 15.99 -16.58 18.34
N ALA A 311 16.39 -16.02 17.19
CA ALA A 311 16.69 -16.78 15.99
C ALA A 311 18.20 -16.78 15.72
N LYS A 312 18.72 -17.83 15.07
CA LYS A 312 20.15 -17.88 14.67
C LYS A 312 20.49 -16.71 13.75
N GLY A 313 21.54 -15.96 14.10
CA GLY A 313 22.04 -14.81 13.33
C GLY A 313 21.41 -13.46 13.68
N GLU A 314 20.53 -13.37 14.67
CA GLU A 314 19.98 -12.12 15.13
C GLU A 314 20.97 -11.33 16.00
N LEU A 315 21.20 -10.06 15.64
CA LEU A 315 22.03 -9.16 16.43
C LEU A 315 21.28 -8.77 17.71
N LYS A 316 21.81 -9.17 18.87
CA LYS A 316 21.31 -8.68 20.14
C LYS A 316 21.56 -7.18 20.24
N LEU A 317 20.51 -6.39 20.22
CA LEU A 317 20.61 -5.02 20.70
C LEU A 317 20.64 -5.07 22.23
N PRO A 318 21.61 -4.41 22.88
CA PRO A 318 21.65 -4.36 24.32
C PRO A 318 20.40 -3.67 24.87
N ASP A 319 19.91 -4.14 26.00
CA ASP A 319 18.91 -3.43 26.80
C ASP A 319 19.49 -2.05 27.15
N SER A 320 18.99 -1.00 26.54
CA SER A 320 19.57 0.33 26.75
C SER A 320 18.78 1.06 27.84
N ASP A 321 19.50 1.67 28.78
CA ASP A 321 18.91 2.47 29.83
C ASP A 321 18.29 3.75 29.24
N VAL A 322 16.94 3.74 29.18
CA VAL A 322 16.14 4.87 28.68
C VAL A 322 16.23 6.07 29.63
N SER A 323 16.42 5.82 30.93
CA SER A 323 16.44 6.88 31.96
C SER A 323 17.61 7.85 31.76
N ASN A 324 18.80 7.31 31.46
CA ASN A 324 20.04 8.05 31.28
C ASN A 324 20.35 8.41 29.82
N ALA A 325 19.43 8.20 28.90
CA ALA A 325 19.61 8.51 27.49
C ALA A 325 19.15 9.94 27.16
N ASP A 326 19.92 10.60 26.29
CA ASP A 326 19.56 11.90 25.71
C ASP A 326 18.62 11.73 24.50
N ILE A 327 18.81 10.64 23.74
CA ILE A 327 18.01 10.29 22.57
C ILE A 327 17.44 8.88 22.79
N VAL A 328 16.12 8.75 22.64
CA VAL A 328 15.42 7.47 22.71
C VAL A 328 14.76 7.18 21.36
N VAL A 329 15.19 6.14 20.67
CA VAL A 329 14.50 5.63 19.49
C VAL A 329 13.54 4.53 19.95
N ALA A 330 12.27 4.63 19.59
CA ALA A 330 11.28 3.69 20.11
C ALA A 330 10.16 3.38 19.09
N THR A 331 9.48 2.25 19.32
CA THR A 331 8.14 2.04 18.71
C THR A 331 7.06 2.70 19.59
N TYR A 332 5.88 2.92 19.01
CA TYR A 332 4.73 3.48 19.73
C TYR A 332 4.43 2.67 20.98
N GLU A 333 4.31 1.35 20.83
CA GLU A 333 4.04 0.41 21.93
C GLU A 333 5.17 0.38 22.97
N GLY A 334 6.41 0.62 22.52
CA GLY A 334 7.57 0.64 23.43
C GLY A 334 7.49 1.78 24.47
N ILE A 335 7.06 2.97 24.05
CA ILE A 335 6.86 4.12 24.96
C ILE A 335 5.54 3.98 25.72
N ASP A 336 4.47 3.54 25.04
CA ASP A 336 3.17 3.35 25.69
C ASP A 336 3.25 2.33 26.85
N PHE A 337 4.01 1.25 26.66
CA PHE A 337 4.31 0.28 27.72
C PHE A 337 4.95 0.94 28.96
N LEU A 338 5.89 1.89 28.77
CA LEU A 338 6.52 2.58 29.88
C LEU A 338 5.51 3.45 30.65
N LEU A 339 4.64 4.17 29.93
CA LEU A 339 3.62 5.02 30.54
C LEU A 339 2.57 4.18 31.29
N ARG A 340 2.01 3.15 30.67
CA ARG A 340 1.02 2.24 31.28
C ARG A 340 1.54 1.54 32.52
N ASN A 341 2.86 1.31 32.61
CA ASN A 341 3.48 0.73 33.78
C ASN A 341 3.72 1.73 34.93
N GLY A 342 3.30 2.98 34.76
CA GLY A 342 3.51 4.04 35.78
C GLY A 342 4.96 4.56 35.84
N ASN A 343 5.80 4.26 34.85
CA ASN A 343 7.21 4.65 34.82
C ASN A 343 7.42 6.01 34.10
N SER A 344 6.52 6.96 34.27
CA SER A 344 6.59 8.29 33.68
C SER A 344 7.90 9.02 34.04
N ASN A 345 8.44 8.80 35.24
CA ASN A 345 9.71 9.38 35.67
C ASN A 345 10.90 8.99 34.77
N THR A 346 10.85 7.85 34.08
CA THR A 346 11.88 7.42 33.12
C THR A 346 12.03 8.38 31.94
N LEU A 347 10.95 9.09 31.60
CA LEU A 347 10.87 10.10 30.54
C LEU A 347 10.94 11.53 31.08
N SER A 348 11.42 11.72 32.31
CA SER A 348 11.61 13.05 32.90
C SER A 348 12.46 13.93 31.98
N ASN A 349 12.21 15.24 32.02
CA ASN A 349 12.91 16.25 31.23
C ASN A 349 12.71 16.11 29.70
N LEU A 350 11.53 15.62 29.30
CA LEU A 350 11.16 15.43 27.88
C LEU A 350 11.13 16.79 27.16
N GLY A 351 11.83 16.90 26.04
CA GLY A 351 11.92 18.15 25.28
C GLY A 351 11.23 18.09 23.92
N VAL A 352 11.39 16.96 23.22
CA VAL A 352 10.81 16.75 21.88
C VAL A 352 10.37 15.31 21.72
N VAL A 353 9.19 15.12 21.17
CA VAL A 353 8.73 13.83 20.64
C VAL A 353 8.47 13.97 19.15
N LEU A 354 9.20 13.21 18.36
CA LEU A 354 8.97 13.06 16.93
C LEU A 354 8.19 11.77 16.67
N ILE A 355 7.08 11.90 15.95
CA ILE A 355 6.22 10.80 15.55
C ILE A 355 6.37 10.62 14.04
N ASP A 356 7.12 9.61 13.63
CA ASP A 356 7.28 9.27 12.21
C ASP A 356 6.09 8.45 11.73
N GLU A 357 5.61 8.73 10.52
CA GLU A 357 4.42 8.11 9.90
C GLU A 357 3.14 8.28 10.77
N ILE A 358 2.87 9.49 11.24
CA ILE A 358 1.71 9.77 12.13
C ILE A 358 0.34 9.43 11.48
N HIS A 359 0.27 9.32 10.14
CA HIS A 359 -0.94 8.87 9.44
C HIS A 359 -1.30 7.41 9.73
N MET A 360 -0.41 6.63 10.37
CA MET A 360 -0.76 5.31 10.93
C MET A 360 -1.83 5.37 12.03
N ILE A 361 -2.31 6.56 12.35
CA ILE A 361 -3.48 6.74 13.23
C ILE A 361 -4.78 6.21 12.62
N ASP A 362 -4.81 6.01 11.30
CA ASP A 362 -5.89 5.40 10.53
C ASP A 362 -5.81 3.85 10.49
N ASP A 363 -4.83 3.25 11.16
CA ASP A 363 -4.67 1.81 11.23
C ASP A 363 -5.71 1.21 12.20
N GLU A 364 -6.49 0.23 11.74
CA GLU A 364 -7.58 -0.39 12.50
C GLU A 364 -7.13 -0.93 13.88
N ASP A 365 -5.95 -1.55 13.94
CA ASP A 365 -5.45 -2.20 15.16
C ASP A 365 -4.66 -1.25 16.08
N ARG A 366 -3.99 -0.25 15.51
CA ARG A 366 -2.96 0.55 16.20
C ARG A 366 -3.28 2.04 16.28
N GLY A 367 -4.24 2.51 15.50
CA GLY A 367 -4.56 3.93 15.38
C GLY A 367 -5.02 4.54 16.71
N THR A 368 -5.96 3.91 17.38
CA THR A 368 -6.47 4.33 18.69
C THR A 368 -5.39 4.33 19.78
N ARG A 369 -4.47 3.35 19.74
CA ARG A 369 -3.31 3.30 20.65
C ARG A 369 -2.35 4.45 20.41
N LEU A 370 -2.09 4.81 19.15
CA LEU A 370 -1.24 5.95 18.81
C LEU A 370 -1.89 7.26 19.23
N ASN A 371 -3.19 7.43 18.99
CA ASN A 371 -3.94 8.60 19.45
C ASN A 371 -3.87 8.74 20.97
N GLY A 372 -4.21 7.68 21.72
CA GLY A 372 -4.12 7.69 23.19
C GLY A 372 -2.70 7.98 23.69
N LEU A 373 -1.67 7.40 23.06
CA LEU A 373 -0.28 7.69 23.42
C LEU A 373 0.07 9.17 23.27
N ILE A 374 -0.31 9.81 22.15
CA ILE A 374 -0.03 11.24 21.91
C ILE A 374 -0.71 12.10 22.96
N LYS A 375 -1.99 11.84 23.26
CA LYS A 375 -2.77 12.57 24.27
C LYS A 375 -2.19 12.38 25.66
N ARG A 376 -1.81 11.15 26.05
CA ARG A 376 -1.10 10.88 27.32
C ARG A 376 0.22 11.62 27.45
N ILE A 377 1.02 11.66 26.39
CA ILE A 377 2.29 12.42 26.41
C ILE A 377 2.03 13.90 26.58
N LYS A 378 1.06 14.48 25.88
CA LYS A 378 0.69 15.91 26.02
C LYS A 378 0.19 16.23 27.42
N HIS A 379 -0.61 15.35 28.01
CA HIS A 379 -1.14 15.53 29.35
C HIS A 379 -0.05 15.45 30.44
N LEU A 380 0.80 14.41 30.36
CA LEU A 380 1.89 14.19 31.35
C LEU A 380 3.05 15.17 31.21
N TYR A 381 3.34 15.65 29.98
CA TYR A 381 4.47 16.52 29.68
C TYR A 381 4.06 17.72 28.82
N PRO A 382 3.26 18.66 29.35
CA PRO A 382 2.64 19.73 28.55
C PRO A 382 3.64 20.70 27.91
N SER A 383 4.87 20.78 28.39
CA SER A 383 5.94 21.61 27.83
C SER A 383 6.72 20.94 26.68
N THR A 384 6.40 19.69 26.36
CA THR A 384 7.08 18.92 25.31
C THR A 384 6.60 19.34 23.94
N GLN A 385 7.55 19.61 23.03
CA GLN A 385 7.26 19.84 21.62
C GLN A 385 6.93 18.52 20.93
N ILE A 386 5.80 18.44 20.21
CA ILE A 386 5.43 17.28 19.39
C ILE A 386 5.57 17.64 17.91
N ILE A 387 6.23 16.76 17.17
CA ILE A 387 6.41 16.88 15.72
C ILE A 387 5.89 15.61 15.06
N GLY A 388 4.79 15.74 14.31
CA GLY A 388 4.26 14.68 13.47
C GLY A 388 4.87 14.74 12.07
N LEU A 389 5.38 13.63 11.55
CA LEU A 389 5.78 13.48 10.15
C LEU A 389 4.80 12.57 9.44
N SER A 390 4.26 13.01 8.31
CA SER A 390 3.32 12.24 7.51
C SER A 390 3.76 12.18 6.05
N ALA A 391 3.39 11.09 5.36
CA ALA A 391 3.28 11.09 3.91
C ALA A 391 2.14 12.03 3.47
N THR A 392 1.90 12.14 2.19
CA THR A 392 0.76 12.89 1.66
C THR A 392 -0.54 12.22 2.09
N VAL A 393 -1.41 12.97 2.75
CA VAL A 393 -2.79 12.60 3.13
C VAL A 393 -3.74 13.65 2.58
N LYS A 394 -5.02 13.32 2.42
CA LYS A 394 -6.00 14.22 1.78
C LYS A 394 -6.49 15.32 2.73
N ASN A 395 -6.66 14.99 4.01
CA ASN A 395 -7.16 15.88 5.06
C ASN A 395 -6.10 16.22 6.13
N PRO A 396 -4.93 16.79 5.78
CA PRO A 396 -3.86 17.04 6.75
C PRO A 396 -4.26 18.03 7.83
N GLN A 397 -5.20 18.93 7.55
CA GLN A 397 -5.70 19.90 8.52
C GLN A 397 -6.45 19.22 9.67
N PHE A 398 -7.21 18.15 9.39
CA PHE A 398 -7.87 17.37 10.43
C PHE A 398 -6.88 16.84 11.48
N LEU A 399 -5.77 16.23 11.02
CA LEU A 399 -4.72 15.75 11.94
C LEU A 399 -4.02 16.90 12.69
N ALA A 400 -3.84 18.05 12.04
CA ALA A 400 -3.22 19.21 12.67
C ALA A 400 -4.12 19.78 13.78
N ASP A 401 -5.42 19.87 13.53
CA ASP A 401 -6.40 20.38 14.49
C ASP A 401 -6.60 19.42 15.67
N GLU A 402 -6.67 18.09 15.39
CA GLU A 402 -6.82 17.06 16.43
C GLU A 402 -5.72 17.14 17.51
N PHE A 403 -4.48 17.40 17.09
CA PHE A 403 -3.35 17.49 18.02
C PHE A 403 -2.90 18.93 18.32
N ASN A 404 -3.66 19.93 17.89
CA ASN A 404 -3.30 21.36 18.03
C ASN A 404 -1.87 21.64 17.53
N MET A 405 -1.56 21.14 16.33
CA MET A 405 -0.28 21.32 15.66
C MET A 405 -0.40 22.32 14.52
N LYS A 406 0.67 23.07 14.25
CA LYS A 406 0.71 23.90 13.04
C LYS A 406 1.06 23.06 11.82
N LEU A 407 0.25 23.14 10.77
CA LEU A 407 0.46 22.39 9.52
C LEU A 407 1.60 23.02 8.71
N VAL A 408 2.52 22.18 8.25
CA VAL A 408 3.58 22.47 7.27
C VAL A 408 3.41 21.51 6.11
N GLU A 409 2.91 21.98 4.98
CA GLU A 409 2.65 21.17 3.82
C GLU A 409 3.61 21.46 2.67
N TYR A 410 4.18 20.41 2.06
CA TYR A 410 5.01 20.51 0.87
C TYR A 410 4.72 19.33 -0.06
N PRO A 411 3.84 19.52 -1.07
CA PRO A 411 3.35 18.42 -1.92
C PRO A 411 4.35 17.98 -2.99
N ASP A 412 5.33 18.84 -3.33
CA ASP A 412 6.22 18.57 -4.46
C ASP A 412 7.24 17.46 -4.15
N ARG A 413 7.49 16.62 -5.14
CA ARG A 413 8.53 15.59 -5.06
C ARG A 413 9.89 16.15 -5.46
N PRO A 414 10.97 15.77 -4.75
CA PRO A 414 12.32 16.22 -5.11
C PRO A 414 12.84 15.61 -6.42
N VAL A 415 12.25 14.49 -6.85
CA VAL A 415 12.60 13.78 -8.09
C VAL A 415 11.33 13.57 -8.91
N PRO A 416 11.32 13.91 -10.23
CA PRO A 416 10.16 13.71 -11.07
C PRO A 416 9.80 12.22 -11.17
N LEU A 417 8.51 11.92 -11.22
CA LEU A 417 7.98 10.57 -11.32
C LEU A 417 7.21 10.42 -12.64
N GLU A 418 7.60 9.44 -13.45
CA GLU A 418 6.86 9.01 -14.65
C GLU A 418 5.99 7.81 -14.28
N ARG A 419 4.65 7.93 -14.47
CA ARG A 419 3.70 6.84 -14.25
C ARG A 419 3.24 6.28 -15.59
N HIS A 420 3.42 4.99 -15.78
CA HIS A 420 3.05 4.26 -16.99
C HIS A 420 1.97 3.24 -16.69
N LEU A 421 0.97 3.16 -17.55
CA LEU A 421 -0.07 2.14 -17.55
C LEU A 421 0.09 1.26 -18.78
N VAL A 422 0.32 -0.03 -18.58
CA VAL A 422 0.52 -1.00 -19.67
C VAL A 422 -0.40 -2.19 -19.44
N TYR A 423 -1.40 -2.30 -20.28
CA TYR A 423 -2.29 -3.45 -20.25
C TYR A 423 -1.57 -4.69 -20.80
N VAL A 424 -1.75 -5.81 -20.15
CA VAL A 424 -1.13 -7.09 -20.56
C VAL A 424 -2.19 -8.17 -20.74
N ARG A 425 -1.94 -9.08 -21.70
CA ARG A 425 -2.90 -10.12 -22.07
C ARG A 425 -2.97 -11.28 -21.08
N ASN A 426 -1.82 -11.63 -20.50
CA ASN A 426 -1.69 -12.78 -19.63
C ASN A 426 -0.40 -12.70 -18.80
N GLU A 427 -0.32 -13.56 -17.80
CA GLU A 427 0.80 -13.64 -16.88
C GLU A 427 2.16 -13.90 -17.58
N SER A 428 2.18 -14.67 -18.68
CA SER A 428 3.42 -14.94 -19.42
C SER A 428 3.98 -13.68 -20.07
N SER A 429 3.13 -12.94 -20.79
CA SER A 429 3.49 -11.65 -21.41
C SER A 429 3.93 -10.65 -20.36
N LYS A 430 3.25 -10.60 -19.22
CA LYS A 430 3.58 -9.76 -18.06
C LYS A 430 5.00 -10.04 -17.56
N ARG A 431 5.36 -11.31 -17.31
CA ARG A 431 6.68 -11.71 -16.85
C ARG A 431 7.80 -11.37 -17.83
N HIS A 432 7.55 -11.57 -19.12
CA HIS A 432 8.52 -11.19 -20.17
C HIS A 432 8.74 -9.68 -20.24
N LEU A 433 7.65 -8.89 -20.09
CA LEU A 433 7.75 -7.43 -20.07
C LEU A 433 8.54 -6.96 -18.83
N MET A 434 8.24 -7.49 -17.64
CA MET A 434 8.97 -7.18 -16.41
C MET A 434 10.47 -7.45 -16.56
N SER A 435 10.85 -8.59 -17.18
CA SER A 435 12.26 -8.91 -17.39
C SER A 435 12.97 -7.91 -18.32
N LYS A 436 12.29 -7.47 -19.38
CA LYS A 436 12.84 -6.46 -20.31
C LYS A 436 12.99 -5.08 -19.64
N LEU A 437 11.95 -4.65 -18.87
CA LEU A 437 11.97 -3.38 -18.13
C LEU A 437 13.12 -3.36 -17.10
N ALA A 438 13.23 -4.43 -16.30
CA ALA A 438 14.28 -4.55 -15.30
C ALA A 438 15.70 -4.56 -15.89
N LYS A 439 15.94 -5.30 -16.97
CA LYS A 439 17.24 -5.28 -17.69
C LYS A 439 17.58 -3.90 -18.22
N LYS A 440 16.61 -3.24 -18.86
CA LYS A 440 16.82 -1.89 -19.41
C LYS A 440 17.19 -0.90 -18.32
N GLU A 441 16.44 -0.93 -17.19
CA GLU A 441 16.69 0.01 -16.09
C GLU A 441 18.04 -0.22 -15.42
N PHE A 442 18.44 -1.48 -15.18
CA PHE A 442 19.73 -1.80 -14.56
C PHE A 442 20.93 -1.40 -15.43
N ASN A 443 20.76 -1.38 -16.76
CA ASN A 443 21.77 -0.90 -17.70
C ASN A 443 21.82 0.64 -17.80
N THR A 444 20.84 1.33 -17.22
CA THR A 444 20.79 2.81 -17.20
C THR A 444 21.49 3.31 -15.93
N LYS A 445 22.35 4.32 -16.09
CA LYS A 445 22.97 5.02 -14.96
C LYS A 445 22.38 6.40 -14.78
N SER A 446 22.18 6.80 -13.54
CA SER A 446 21.82 8.19 -13.18
C SER A 446 22.99 9.13 -13.46
N LYS A 447 22.76 10.45 -13.51
CA LYS A 447 23.82 11.47 -13.60
C LYS A 447 24.81 11.39 -12.43
N LYS A 448 24.39 10.78 -11.31
CA LYS A 448 25.23 10.53 -10.13
C LYS A 448 26.01 9.22 -10.19
N GLY A 449 25.93 8.47 -11.31
CA GLY A 449 26.68 7.24 -11.56
C GLY A 449 26.05 5.95 -11.01
N TYR A 450 24.91 6.02 -10.32
CA TYR A 450 24.22 4.85 -9.76
C TYR A 450 23.43 4.11 -10.84
N ARG A 451 23.49 2.78 -10.83
CA ARG A 451 22.66 1.93 -11.69
C ARG A 451 21.22 1.96 -11.25
N GLY A 452 20.30 1.89 -12.20
CA GLY A 452 18.87 1.78 -11.89
C GLY A 452 18.53 0.39 -11.35
N GLN A 453 17.73 0.33 -10.27
CA GLN A 453 17.26 -0.90 -9.65
C GLN A 453 15.73 -0.92 -9.64
N THR A 454 15.16 -2.13 -9.62
CA THR A 454 13.70 -2.33 -9.75
C THR A 454 13.12 -3.03 -8.53
N ILE A 455 11.98 -2.51 -8.04
CA ILE A 455 11.11 -3.21 -7.09
C ILE A 455 9.88 -3.69 -7.86
N ILE A 456 9.50 -4.97 -7.70
CA ILE A 456 8.28 -5.53 -8.26
C ILE A 456 7.32 -5.90 -7.12
N PHE A 457 6.14 -5.28 -7.08
CA PHE A 457 5.08 -5.60 -6.14
C PHE A 457 4.13 -6.64 -6.72
N THR A 458 3.80 -7.68 -5.93
CA THR A 458 2.90 -8.76 -6.32
C THR A 458 2.02 -9.21 -5.14
N ASN A 459 0.94 -9.94 -5.43
CA ASN A 459 -0.12 -10.24 -4.47
C ASN A 459 0.20 -11.32 -3.43
N SER A 460 1.20 -12.17 -3.64
CA SER A 460 1.43 -13.28 -2.73
C SER A 460 2.91 -13.66 -2.59
N ARG A 461 3.28 -14.21 -1.41
CA ARG A 461 4.62 -14.71 -1.12
C ARG A 461 5.06 -15.78 -2.14
N ARG A 462 4.16 -16.67 -2.54
CA ARG A 462 4.41 -17.70 -3.56
C ARG A 462 4.75 -17.06 -4.92
N LYS A 463 4.02 -16.02 -5.29
CA LYS A 463 4.23 -15.32 -6.57
C LYS A 463 5.56 -14.55 -6.56
N THR A 464 6.03 -14.04 -5.41
CA THR A 464 7.37 -13.43 -5.31
C THR A 464 8.46 -14.40 -5.72
N HIS A 465 8.40 -15.65 -5.25
CA HIS A 465 9.36 -16.69 -5.64
C HIS A 465 9.23 -17.09 -7.11
N LYS A 466 7.99 -17.24 -7.61
CA LYS A 466 7.73 -17.61 -9.02
C LYS A 466 8.31 -16.58 -10.01
N ILE A 467 8.10 -15.29 -9.72
CA ILE A 467 8.65 -14.21 -10.55
C ILE A 467 10.18 -14.15 -10.39
N THR A 468 10.70 -14.27 -9.18
CA THR A 468 12.14 -14.27 -8.92
C THR A 468 12.85 -15.38 -9.70
N ASN A 469 12.37 -16.62 -9.64
CA ASN A 469 12.93 -17.75 -10.36
C ASN A 469 12.95 -17.49 -11.88
N PHE A 470 11.83 -17.00 -12.42
CA PHE A 470 11.75 -16.63 -13.84
C PHE A 470 12.79 -15.55 -14.24
N LEU A 471 12.98 -14.54 -13.39
CA LEU A 471 13.99 -13.51 -13.64
C LEU A 471 15.41 -14.06 -13.57
N GLN A 472 15.69 -14.96 -12.64
CA GLN A 472 16.99 -15.64 -12.51
C GLN A 472 17.29 -16.54 -13.72
N GLU A 473 16.30 -17.27 -14.24
CA GLU A 473 16.40 -18.02 -15.50
C GLU A 473 16.73 -17.12 -16.71
N LYS A 474 16.33 -15.84 -16.65
CA LYS A 474 16.68 -14.81 -17.65
C LYS A 474 18.00 -14.08 -17.34
N HIS A 475 18.83 -14.64 -16.45
CA HIS A 475 20.12 -14.04 -16.01
C HIS A 475 19.97 -12.63 -15.41
N ILE A 476 18.90 -12.39 -14.64
CA ILE A 476 18.69 -11.17 -13.87
C ILE A 476 18.92 -11.48 -12.39
N ASN A 477 19.81 -10.73 -11.73
CA ASN A 477 20.06 -10.88 -10.30
C ASN A 477 18.83 -10.37 -9.50
N ALA A 478 17.95 -11.27 -9.14
CA ALA A 478 16.71 -10.99 -8.44
C ALA A 478 16.60 -11.75 -7.12
N ALA A 479 15.91 -11.19 -6.15
CA ALA A 479 15.58 -11.83 -4.88
C ALA A 479 14.12 -11.62 -4.51
N ALA A 480 13.48 -12.65 -3.90
CA ALA A 480 12.17 -12.55 -3.30
C ALA A 480 12.30 -11.98 -1.89
N TYR A 481 11.49 -10.97 -1.55
CA TYR A 481 11.47 -10.35 -0.23
C TYR A 481 10.03 -10.29 0.32
N HIS A 482 9.80 -10.86 1.50
CA HIS A 482 8.49 -10.86 2.15
C HIS A 482 8.62 -11.14 3.66
N ALA A 483 7.55 -10.87 4.43
CA ALA A 483 7.55 -11.02 5.89
C ALA A 483 7.95 -12.42 6.38
N GLY A 484 7.57 -13.47 5.64
CA GLY A 484 7.88 -14.86 5.98
C GLY A 484 9.34 -15.30 5.88
N LEU A 485 10.24 -14.46 5.35
CA LEU A 485 11.67 -14.77 5.31
C LEU A 485 12.30 -14.66 6.70
N SER A 486 13.33 -15.49 6.97
CA SER A 486 14.15 -15.34 8.18
C SER A 486 14.86 -13.99 8.20
N TYR A 487 15.12 -13.47 9.40
CA TYR A 487 15.82 -12.20 9.61
C TYR A 487 17.15 -12.11 8.83
N TYR A 488 17.96 -13.14 8.90
CA TYR A 488 19.23 -13.23 8.19
C TYR A 488 19.08 -13.08 6.66
N LYS A 489 18.06 -13.74 6.08
CA LYS A 489 17.77 -13.61 4.62
C LYS A 489 17.34 -12.20 4.25
N LYS A 490 16.47 -11.57 5.07
CA LYS A 490 16.04 -10.19 4.87
C LYS A 490 17.24 -9.24 4.87
N GLU A 491 18.05 -9.28 5.92
CA GLU A 491 19.24 -8.42 6.06
C GLU A 491 20.25 -8.61 4.91
N LYS A 492 20.46 -9.86 4.46
CA LYS A 492 21.32 -10.15 3.32
C LYS A 492 20.80 -9.50 2.03
N ILE A 493 19.51 -9.64 1.75
CA ILE A 493 18.87 -9.06 0.56
C ILE A 493 18.96 -7.52 0.60
N GLU A 494 18.69 -6.92 1.76
CA GLU A 494 18.82 -5.47 1.98
C GLU A 494 20.24 -4.98 1.67
N LYS A 495 21.26 -5.62 2.24
CA LYS A 495 22.68 -5.29 1.98
C LYS A 495 23.10 -5.49 0.53
N ASP A 496 22.61 -6.57 -0.12
CA ASP A 496 22.96 -6.87 -1.51
C ASP A 496 22.27 -5.91 -2.48
N PHE A 497 21.05 -5.44 -2.16
CA PHE A 497 20.36 -4.43 -2.95
C PHE A 497 21.00 -3.05 -2.78
N ASP A 498 21.31 -2.63 -1.55
CA ASP A 498 22.00 -1.36 -1.27
C ASP A 498 23.36 -1.26 -1.99
N ARG A 499 24.08 -2.39 -2.09
CA ARG A 499 25.36 -2.48 -2.83
C ARG A 499 25.22 -2.69 -4.34
N ALA A 500 24.00 -2.57 -4.89
CA ALA A 500 23.68 -2.84 -6.28
C ALA A 500 24.14 -4.21 -6.82
N ARG A 501 24.25 -5.23 -5.96
CA ARG A 501 24.49 -6.63 -6.33
C ARG A 501 23.21 -7.29 -6.86
N LEU A 502 22.05 -6.84 -6.37
CA LEU A 502 20.74 -7.22 -6.88
C LEU A 502 20.21 -6.12 -7.78
N SER A 503 19.70 -6.49 -8.95
CA SER A 503 19.03 -5.57 -9.88
C SER A 503 17.53 -5.48 -9.61
N VAL A 504 16.94 -6.55 -9.04
CA VAL A 504 15.50 -6.64 -8.78
C VAL A 504 15.23 -7.22 -7.40
N VAL A 505 14.27 -6.62 -6.70
CA VAL A 505 13.61 -7.23 -5.54
C VAL A 505 12.14 -7.41 -5.87
N VAL A 506 11.62 -8.64 -5.71
CA VAL A 506 10.20 -8.97 -5.88
C VAL A 506 9.58 -9.12 -4.50
N THR A 507 8.52 -8.35 -4.23
CA THR A 507 7.96 -8.24 -2.87
C THR A 507 6.43 -8.21 -2.85
N THR A 508 5.86 -8.40 -1.67
CA THR A 508 4.47 -8.09 -1.34
C THR A 508 4.38 -6.70 -0.69
N ALA A 509 3.20 -6.28 -0.22
CA ALA A 509 3.01 -5.04 0.55
C ALA A 509 3.97 -4.87 1.75
N ALA A 510 4.56 -5.96 2.24
CA ALA A 510 5.51 -5.94 3.36
C ALA A 510 6.71 -4.97 3.19
N LEU A 511 6.99 -4.50 1.98
CA LEU A 511 8.04 -3.54 1.68
C LEU A 511 7.52 -2.10 1.57
N ALA A 512 6.20 -1.90 1.59
CA ALA A 512 5.62 -0.56 1.57
C ALA A 512 6.01 0.23 2.81
N ALA A 513 6.07 -0.44 3.97
CA ALA A 513 6.45 0.16 5.23
C ALA A 513 7.87 -0.27 5.65
N GLY A 514 8.73 0.68 5.96
CA GLY A 514 9.83 0.51 6.91
C GLY A 514 11.20 0.07 6.42
N VAL A 515 11.41 -0.32 5.18
CA VAL A 515 12.76 -0.66 4.69
C VAL A 515 13.19 0.31 3.59
N ASP A 516 14.44 0.78 3.69
CA ASP A 516 14.99 1.75 2.75
C ASP A 516 15.64 1.05 1.54
N PHE A 517 14.80 0.75 0.52
CA PHE A 517 15.30 0.27 -0.76
C PHE A 517 15.35 1.42 -1.79
N PRO A 518 16.52 1.90 -2.19
CA PRO A 518 16.64 2.94 -3.19
C PRO A 518 16.43 2.38 -4.60
N ALA A 519 15.20 2.37 -5.09
CA ALA A 519 14.90 1.94 -6.46
C ALA A 519 14.66 3.13 -7.39
N SER A 520 15.07 3.02 -8.65
CA SER A 520 14.72 3.98 -9.71
C SER A 520 13.38 3.61 -10.36
N GLN A 521 13.01 2.33 -10.34
CA GLN A 521 11.83 1.78 -10.98
C GLN A 521 11.01 0.93 -10.02
N VAL A 522 9.68 1.13 -10.08
CA VAL A 522 8.69 0.30 -9.39
C VAL A 522 7.76 -0.31 -10.42
N ILE A 523 7.44 -1.59 -10.30
CA ILE A 523 6.50 -2.31 -11.17
C ILE A 523 5.44 -2.96 -10.29
N PHE A 524 4.17 -2.71 -10.61
CA PHE A 524 3.04 -3.42 -10.02
C PHE A 524 2.65 -4.58 -10.93
N ASP A 525 2.97 -5.80 -10.50
CA ASP A 525 2.53 -7.04 -11.14
C ASP A 525 1.07 -7.33 -10.83
N SER A 526 0.60 -6.96 -9.64
CA SER A 526 -0.79 -7.04 -9.22
C SER A 526 -1.17 -5.83 -8.39
N LEU A 527 -2.43 -5.42 -8.47
CA LEU A 527 -3.02 -4.38 -7.65
C LEU A 527 -3.83 -4.94 -6.48
N VAL A 528 -3.90 -6.27 -6.37
CA VAL A 528 -4.44 -6.98 -5.21
C VAL A 528 -3.28 -7.32 -4.28
N MET A 529 -3.39 -7.02 -2.98
CA MET A 529 -2.42 -7.36 -1.95
C MET A 529 -3.09 -8.27 -0.90
N GLY A 530 -2.69 -9.54 -0.89
CA GLY A 530 -3.39 -10.55 -0.10
C GLY A 530 -4.79 -10.84 -0.64
N ASN A 531 -5.83 -10.44 0.08
CA ASN A 531 -7.24 -10.62 -0.28
C ASN A 531 -8.00 -9.30 -0.47
N GLN A 532 -7.32 -8.20 -0.66
CA GLN A 532 -7.92 -6.87 -0.80
C GLN A 532 -7.25 -6.09 -1.94
N TRP A 533 -7.98 -5.15 -2.52
CA TRP A 533 -7.38 -4.15 -3.37
C TRP A 533 -6.42 -3.28 -2.56
N ILE A 534 -5.31 -2.90 -3.18
CA ILE A 534 -4.43 -1.88 -2.62
C ILE A 534 -5.19 -0.57 -2.46
N ASN A 535 -5.11 0.04 -1.29
CA ASN A 535 -5.72 1.34 -1.06
C ASN A 535 -4.84 2.50 -1.58
N PRO A 536 -5.40 3.69 -1.85
CA PRO A 536 -4.64 4.83 -2.36
C PRO A 536 -3.47 5.27 -1.49
N ASN A 537 -3.56 5.17 -0.17
CA ASN A 537 -2.49 5.53 0.75
C ASN A 537 -1.30 4.56 0.64
N GLU A 538 -1.56 3.24 0.65
CA GLU A 538 -0.54 2.21 0.42
C GLU A 538 0.10 2.37 -0.97
N PHE A 539 -0.73 2.59 -2.01
CA PHE A 539 -0.27 2.83 -3.37
C PHE A 539 0.69 4.03 -3.42
N SER A 540 0.34 5.15 -2.78
CA SER A 540 1.20 6.34 -2.69
C SER A 540 2.54 6.05 -2.00
N GLN A 541 2.54 5.26 -0.92
CA GLN A 541 3.77 4.84 -0.23
C GLN A 541 4.66 3.96 -1.13
N MET A 542 4.06 3.03 -1.88
CA MET A 542 4.79 2.17 -2.82
C MET A 542 5.35 2.97 -4.00
N LEU A 543 4.59 3.92 -4.56
CA LEU A 543 5.08 4.90 -5.54
C LEU A 543 6.28 5.68 -5.00
N GLY A 544 6.25 6.02 -3.72
CA GLY A 544 7.30 6.74 -3.01
C GLY A 544 8.67 6.04 -3.05
N ARG A 545 8.71 4.73 -3.30
CA ARG A 545 9.95 3.96 -3.45
C ARG A 545 10.68 4.24 -4.76
N ALA A 546 9.98 4.75 -5.79
CA ALA A 546 10.59 5.07 -7.07
C ALA A 546 11.25 6.46 -7.05
N GLY A 547 12.54 6.52 -7.34
CA GLY A 547 13.31 7.76 -7.47
C GLY A 547 13.69 8.40 -6.13
N ARG A 548 14.95 8.27 -5.74
CA ARG A 548 15.50 8.92 -4.54
C ARG A 548 16.47 10.03 -4.92
N PRO A 549 16.37 11.21 -4.29
CA PRO A 549 17.19 12.37 -4.64
C PRO A 549 18.68 12.10 -4.54
N SER A 550 19.11 11.24 -3.60
CA SER A 550 20.53 10.93 -3.38
C SER A 550 21.13 10.02 -4.47
N TYR A 551 20.30 9.24 -5.19
CA TYR A 551 20.75 8.20 -6.11
C TYR A 551 20.28 8.43 -7.56
N HIS A 552 19.07 8.94 -7.76
CA HIS A 552 18.38 8.93 -9.05
C HIS A 552 17.95 10.33 -9.50
N ASP A 553 17.87 10.51 -10.82
CA ASP A 553 17.40 11.77 -11.44
C ASP A 553 15.90 11.74 -11.73
N ARG A 554 15.31 10.53 -11.76
CA ARG A 554 13.89 10.28 -12.01
C ARG A 554 13.43 9.00 -11.32
N GLY A 555 12.14 8.92 -11.05
CA GLY A 555 11.46 7.68 -10.70
C GLY A 555 10.56 7.22 -11.85
N ILE A 556 10.44 5.91 -12.04
CA ILE A 556 9.56 5.34 -13.06
C ILE A 556 8.65 4.31 -12.38
N VAL A 557 7.38 4.36 -12.69
CA VAL A 557 6.38 3.41 -12.19
C VAL A 557 5.63 2.79 -13.35
N TYR A 558 5.49 1.46 -13.33
CA TYR A 558 4.66 0.71 -14.28
C TYR A 558 3.56 -0.03 -13.53
N LEU A 559 2.31 0.20 -13.94
CA LEU A 559 1.17 -0.63 -13.58
C LEU A 559 0.92 -1.58 -14.75
N LEU A 560 0.87 -2.89 -14.45
CA LEU A 560 0.71 -3.94 -15.45
C LEU A 560 -0.58 -4.74 -15.21
N PRO A 561 -1.79 -4.13 -15.25
CA PRO A 561 -3.03 -4.85 -15.06
C PRO A 561 -3.22 -5.89 -16.19
N GLU A 562 -3.74 -7.05 -15.82
CA GLU A 562 -4.09 -8.10 -16.77
C GLU A 562 -5.54 -7.93 -17.23
N VAL A 563 -5.74 -7.91 -18.54
CA VAL A 563 -7.07 -7.65 -19.13
C VAL A 563 -8.04 -8.78 -18.83
N GLY A 564 -9.19 -8.41 -18.24
CA GLY A 564 -10.24 -9.38 -17.87
C GLY A 564 -9.94 -10.13 -16.58
N ASN A 565 -8.94 -9.71 -15.80
CA ASN A 565 -8.71 -10.22 -14.46
C ASN A 565 -9.59 -9.45 -13.47
N ASP A 566 -10.62 -10.12 -12.96
CA ASP A 566 -11.58 -9.54 -12.02
C ASP A 566 -11.30 -10.04 -10.60
N PHE A 567 -11.40 -9.14 -9.64
CA PHE A 567 -11.33 -9.46 -8.22
C PHE A 567 -12.42 -8.70 -7.46
N ALA A 568 -13.20 -9.42 -6.64
CA ALA A 568 -14.33 -8.86 -5.89
C ALA A 568 -15.36 -8.06 -6.76
N GLY A 569 -15.55 -8.48 -8.00
CA GLY A 569 -16.51 -7.86 -8.93
C GLY A 569 -16.00 -6.62 -9.68
N GLU A 570 -14.74 -6.23 -9.47
CA GLU A 570 -14.09 -5.12 -10.15
C GLU A 570 -12.89 -5.60 -10.98
N SER A 571 -12.68 -5.01 -12.16
CA SER A 571 -11.55 -5.36 -13.02
C SER A 571 -10.25 -4.68 -12.60
N GLU A 572 -9.11 -5.37 -12.76
CA GLU A 572 -7.80 -4.84 -12.43
C GLU A 572 -7.47 -3.58 -13.25
N GLU A 573 -7.98 -3.47 -14.48
CA GLU A 573 -7.82 -2.29 -15.33
C GLU A 573 -8.56 -1.07 -14.77
N ALA A 574 -9.78 -1.24 -14.27
CA ALA A 574 -10.56 -0.17 -13.66
C ALA A 574 -9.88 0.34 -12.39
N LYS A 575 -9.42 -0.59 -11.55
CA LYS A 575 -8.67 -0.26 -10.34
C LYS A 575 -7.35 0.46 -10.63
N ALA A 576 -6.64 0.07 -11.69
CA ALA A 576 -5.40 0.74 -12.10
C ALA A 576 -5.64 2.22 -12.46
N LEU A 577 -6.73 2.51 -13.18
CA LEU A 577 -7.10 3.88 -13.53
C LEU A 577 -7.54 4.67 -12.30
N GLU A 578 -8.37 4.08 -11.45
CA GLU A 578 -8.79 4.70 -10.19
C GLU A 578 -7.58 5.10 -9.34
N LEU A 579 -6.63 4.19 -9.11
CA LEU A 579 -5.41 4.46 -8.33
C LEU A 579 -4.51 5.53 -8.95
N LEU A 580 -4.46 5.62 -10.28
CA LEU A 580 -3.69 6.66 -10.97
C LEU A 580 -4.36 8.03 -10.91
N GLU A 581 -5.69 8.09 -10.86
CA GLU A 581 -6.50 9.32 -10.77
C GLU A 581 -6.80 9.72 -9.33
N SER A 582 -6.81 8.76 -8.39
CA SER A 582 -7.12 9.02 -6.98
C SER A 582 -6.06 9.90 -6.32
N ASN A 583 -6.51 10.78 -5.47
CA ASN A 583 -5.70 11.40 -4.44
C ASN A 583 -5.63 10.45 -3.24
N SER A 584 -4.74 10.75 -2.29
CA SER A 584 -4.70 10.07 -0.99
C SER A 584 -6.10 10.07 -0.34
N GLU A 585 -6.41 9.06 0.45
CA GLU A 585 -7.65 8.98 1.22
C GLU A 585 -7.60 9.88 2.45
N ASP A 586 -8.77 10.19 2.96
CA ASP A 586 -8.91 10.89 4.23
C ASP A 586 -8.45 9.96 5.38
N VAL A 587 -7.82 10.52 6.38
CA VAL A 587 -7.39 9.81 7.59
C VAL A 587 -8.41 10.10 8.68
N PHE A 588 -8.88 9.06 9.36
CA PHE A 588 -9.84 9.14 10.45
C PHE A 588 -9.30 8.49 11.71
N ILE A 589 -9.93 8.79 12.83
CA ILE A 589 -9.64 8.18 14.12
C ILE A 589 -10.98 7.60 14.61
N GLU A 590 -11.12 6.30 14.49
CA GLU A 590 -12.36 5.62 14.88
C GLU A 590 -12.08 4.73 16.10
N TYR A 591 -12.91 4.90 17.12
CA TYR A 591 -12.92 4.03 18.30
C TYR A 591 -14.09 3.06 18.19
N ASP A 592 -13.82 1.80 18.37
CA ASP A 592 -14.83 0.80 18.69
C ASP A 592 -14.98 0.64 20.20
N GLU A 593 -15.88 -0.21 20.64
CA GLU A 593 -16.15 -0.45 22.05
C GLU A 593 -14.89 -1.00 22.77
N GLU A 594 -14.23 -1.99 22.18
CA GLU A 594 -13.07 -2.68 22.77
C GLU A 594 -11.88 -1.74 22.92
N SER A 595 -11.55 -0.98 21.89
CA SER A 595 -10.46 0.00 21.90
C SER A 595 -10.74 1.15 22.88
N SER A 596 -12.00 1.54 23.05
CA SER A 596 -12.41 2.55 24.03
C SER A 596 -12.10 2.10 25.45
N TYR A 597 -12.52 0.88 25.82
CA TYR A 597 -12.19 0.31 27.12
C TYR A 597 -10.67 0.19 27.34
N GLU A 598 -9.93 -0.28 26.32
CA GLU A 598 -8.47 -0.41 26.41
C GLU A 598 -7.81 0.94 26.67
N GLN A 599 -8.22 2.01 25.96
CA GLN A 599 -7.60 3.32 26.12
C GLN A 599 -7.96 3.98 27.45
N ILE A 600 -9.21 3.90 27.92
CA ILE A 600 -9.61 4.42 29.24
C ILE A 600 -8.77 3.75 30.34
N LEU A 601 -8.63 2.42 30.30
CA LEU A 601 -7.81 1.70 31.27
C LEU A 601 -6.32 2.08 31.17
N ALA A 602 -5.82 2.37 29.96
CA ALA A 602 -4.44 2.82 29.72
C ALA A 602 -4.19 4.21 30.33
N ASP A 603 -5.16 5.13 30.18
CA ASP A 603 -5.08 6.49 30.70
C ASP A 603 -5.04 6.49 32.26
N ILE A 604 -5.91 5.71 32.88
CA ILE A 604 -5.89 5.52 34.33
C ILE A 604 -4.59 4.80 34.78
N SER A 605 -4.13 3.78 34.06
CA SER A 605 -2.92 3.02 34.37
C SER A 605 -1.64 3.86 34.27
N SER A 606 -1.59 4.81 33.38
CA SER A 606 -0.45 5.72 33.20
C SER A 606 -0.35 6.80 34.30
N THR A 607 -1.31 6.82 35.22
CA THR A 607 -1.43 7.84 36.29
C THR A 607 -1.63 9.27 35.75
N SER A 608 -2.05 9.38 34.49
CA SER A 608 -2.41 10.66 33.88
C SER A 608 -3.75 11.17 34.39
N ILE A 609 -4.67 10.26 34.75
CA ILE A 609 -6.03 10.55 35.21
C ILE A 609 -6.26 9.91 36.59
N LYS A 610 -6.82 10.68 37.52
CA LYS A 610 -6.93 10.30 38.93
C LYS A 610 -8.36 10.37 39.47
N SER A 611 -9.28 10.95 38.70
CA SER A 611 -10.69 11.08 39.08
C SER A 611 -11.59 10.95 37.84
N PHE A 612 -12.89 10.73 38.06
CA PHE A 612 -13.86 10.67 36.97
C PHE A 612 -14.01 12.06 36.28
N ASP A 613 -13.92 13.15 37.04
CA ASP A 613 -14.00 14.50 36.47
C ASP A 613 -12.79 14.78 35.55
N GLU A 614 -11.58 14.37 35.95
CA GLU A 614 -10.40 14.45 35.08
C GLU A 614 -10.56 13.59 33.82
N LEU A 615 -11.17 12.39 33.92
CA LEU A 615 -11.46 11.53 32.77
C LEU A 615 -12.45 12.22 31.81
N THR A 616 -13.51 12.79 32.34
CA THR A 616 -14.53 13.48 31.53
C THR A 616 -13.93 14.68 30.80
N GLU A 617 -13.09 15.48 31.46
CA GLU A 617 -12.42 16.61 30.80
C GLU A 617 -11.40 16.14 29.76
N PHE A 618 -10.66 15.04 30.02
CA PHE A 618 -9.71 14.45 29.05
C PHE A 618 -10.41 13.93 27.79
N TYR A 619 -11.60 13.33 27.93
CA TYR A 619 -12.37 12.76 26.81
C TYR A 619 -13.36 13.75 26.19
N LYS A 620 -13.42 15.01 26.64
CA LYS A 620 -14.39 16.01 26.17
C LYS A 620 -14.44 16.20 24.65
N ASN A 621 -13.30 16.06 23.97
CA ASN A 621 -13.15 16.20 22.52
C ASN A 621 -12.79 14.87 21.84
N ILE A 622 -12.99 13.74 22.51
CA ILE A 622 -12.74 12.41 21.95
C ILE A 622 -14.08 11.72 21.84
N ASP A 623 -14.47 11.40 20.61
CA ASP A 623 -15.71 10.67 20.36
C ASP A 623 -15.45 9.17 20.60
N VAL A 624 -16.03 8.64 21.67
CA VAL A 624 -15.98 7.20 21.99
C VAL A 624 -17.41 6.64 21.99
N PRO A 625 -17.65 5.45 21.42
CA PRO A 625 -18.99 4.88 21.26
C PRO A 625 -19.59 4.34 22.58
N ILE A 626 -18.96 4.61 23.73
CA ILE A 626 -19.39 4.12 25.04
C ILE A 626 -19.54 5.25 26.05
N SER A 627 -20.45 5.07 27.02
CA SER A 627 -20.53 5.98 28.16
C SER A 627 -19.34 5.77 29.10
N LEU A 628 -18.61 6.85 29.41
CA LEU A 628 -17.51 6.83 30.36
C LEU A 628 -17.92 6.34 31.75
N GLU A 629 -19.13 6.68 32.17
CA GLU A 629 -19.70 6.26 33.45
C GLU A 629 -19.95 4.73 33.47
N ILE A 630 -20.56 4.20 32.40
CA ILE A 630 -20.79 2.76 32.28
C ILE A 630 -19.45 2.02 32.26
N ALA A 631 -18.50 2.44 31.42
CA ALA A 631 -17.20 1.81 31.29
C ALA A 631 -16.42 1.82 32.62
N THR A 632 -16.43 2.92 33.37
CA THR A 632 -15.71 2.98 34.64
C THR A 632 -16.37 2.15 35.72
N ASN A 633 -17.72 2.05 35.75
CA ASN A 633 -18.44 1.20 36.69
C ASN A 633 -18.15 -0.29 36.42
N GLU A 634 -18.21 -0.72 35.17
CA GLU A 634 -17.84 -2.09 34.78
C GLU A 634 -16.37 -2.41 35.13
N MET A 635 -15.45 -1.48 34.93
CA MET A 635 -14.05 -1.68 35.33
C MET A 635 -13.87 -1.80 36.85
N LYS A 636 -14.75 -1.13 37.65
CA LYS A 636 -14.76 -1.30 39.12
C LYS A 636 -15.30 -2.67 39.52
N GLU A 637 -16.43 -3.09 38.94
CA GLU A 637 -17.03 -4.40 39.20
C GLU A 637 -16.08 -5.55 38.86
N LEU A 638 -15.36 -5.44 37.75
CA LEU A 638 -14.32 -6.42 37.33
C LEU A 638 -13.04 -6.33 38.16
N GLY A 639 -12.89 -5.32 39.00
CA GLY A 639 -11.71 -5.14 39.86
C GLY A 639 -10.48 -4.63 39.12
N LEU A 640 -10.64 -4.02 37.94
CA LEU A 640 -9.56 -3.38 37.18
C LEU A 640 -9.14 -2.06 37.81
N ILE A 641 -10.10 -1.30 38.32
CA ILE A 641 -9.88 -0.07 39.09
C ILE A 641 -10.58 -0.15 40.44
N SER A 642 -10.09 0.58 41.44
CA SER A 642 -10.72 0.67 42.75
C SER A 642 -11.81 1.74 42.77
N ASP A 643 -12.65 1.72 43.84
CA ASP A 643 -13.68 2.75 44.09
C ASP A 643 -13.08 4.15 44.13
N ASP A 644 -11.87 4.31 44.69
CA ASP A 644 -11.09 5.56 44.71
C ASP A 644 -10.47 5.94 43.36
N PHE A 645 -10.90 5.35 42.26
CA PHE A 645 -10.40 5.61 40.89
C PHE A 645 -8.90 5.32 40.71
N LYS A 646 -8.34 4.34 41.40
CA LYS A 646 -6.93 3.93 41.27
C LYS A 646 -6.81 2.60 40.53
N ILE A 647 -5.81 2.49 39.70
CA ILE A 647 -5.50 1.25 39.00
C ILE A 647 -5.12 0.13 39.99
N THR A 648 -5.76 -1.02 39.90
CA THR A 648 -5.43 -2.20 40.71
C THR A 648 -4.20 -2.94 40.14
N LYS A 649 -3.68 -3.94 40.84
CA LYS A 649 -2.62 -4.81 40.32
C LYS A 649 -3.10 -5.57 39.09
N TYR A 650 -4.37 -6.01 39.09
CA TYR A 650 -4.99 -6.70 37.97
C TYR A 650 -5.20 -5.76 36.77
N GLY A 651 -5.80 -4.59 36.99
CA GLY A 651 -5.98 -3.60 35.92
C GLY A 651 -4.65 -3.15 35.28
N ARG A 652 -3.61 -2.97 36.12
CA ARG A 652 -2.27 -2.66 35.59
C ARG A 652 -1.68 -3.81 34.78
N ALA A 653 -1.86 -5.06 35.20
CA ALA A 653 -1.40 -6.22 34.45
C ALA A 653 -2.10 -6.32 33.07
N THR A 654 -3.41 -6.08 33.03
CA THR A 654 -4.22 -6.01 31.80
C THR A 654 -3.72 -4.91 30.88
N SER A 655 -3.68 -3.66 31.36
CA SER A 655 -3.27 -2.48 30.57
C SER A 655 -1.87 -2.62 29.96
N VAL A 656 -0.87 -3.03 30.77
CA VAL A 656 0.53 -3.19 30.35
C VAL A 656 0.71 -4.34 29.37
N SER A 657 -0.21 -5.30 29.36
CA SER A 657 -0.17 -6.44 28.43
C SER A 657 -0.91 -6.14 27.11
N PHE A 658 -1.55 -4.98 26.99
CA PHE A 658 -2.35 -4.58 25.83
C PHE A 658 -3.49 -5.58 25.54
N LEU A 659 -4.05 -6.18 26.59
CA LEU A 659 -5.18 -7.11 26.47
C LEU A 659 -6.50 -6.35 26.40
N SER A 660 -7.46 -6.91 25.68
CA SER A 660 -8.87 -6.56 25.84
C SER A 660 -9.34 -6.97 27.25
N ILE A 661 -10.44 -6.36 27.73
CA ILE A 661 -11.04 -6.74 29.01
C ILE A 661 -11.52 -8.20 28.95
N ALA A 662 -12.11 -8.61 27.83
CA ALA A 662 -12.57 -9.97 27.61
C ALA A 662 -11.44 -11.01 27.72
N ASP A 663 -10.29 -10.76 27.08
CA ASP A 663 -9.12 -11.64 27.18
C ASP A 663 -8.55 -11.71 28.60
N ALA A 664 -8.53 -10.57 29.31
CA ALA A 664 -8.06 -10.51 30.69
C ALA A 664 -8.97 -11.32 31.63
N GLU A 665 -10.30 -11.20 31.45
CA GLU A 665 -11.30 -11.97 32.22
C GLU A 665 -11.26 -13.46 31.89
N PHE A 666 -11.06 -13.81 30.60
CA PHE A 666 -10.81 -15.20 30.20
C PHE A 666 -9.61 -15.79 30.97
N ILE A 667 -8.47 -15.08 30.99
CA ILE A 667 -7.28 -15.52 31.72
C ILE A 667 -7.60 -15.65 33.22
N ARG A 668 -8.28 -14.67 33.83
CA ARG A 668 -8.65 -14.66 35.24
C ARG A 668 -9.51 -15.91 35.62
N THR A 669 -10.56 -16.14 34.84
CA THR A 669 -11.46 -17.29 35.04
C THR A 669 -10.72 -18.61 34.85
N ALA A 670 -9.91 -18.70 33.78
CA ALA A 670 -9.13 -19.93 33.52
C ALA A 670 -8.03 -20.20 34.54
N LEU A 671 -7.56 -19.21 35.32
CA LEU A 671 -6.63 -19.42 36.42
C LEU A 671 -7.27 -20.15 37.59
N ASP A 672 -8.57 -19.96 37.81
CA ASP A 672 -9.29 -20.53 38.95
C ASP A 672 -10.03 -21.83 38.58
N ASP A 673 -10.54 -21.94 37.38
CA ASP A 673 -11.34 -23.05 36.88
C ASP A 673 -10.57 -23.93 35.88
N TRP A 674 -10.16 -25.13 36.33
CA TRP A 674 -9.52 -26.11 35.43
C TRP A 674 -10.51 -26.69 34.43
N ASP A 675 -11.77 -26.84 34.80
CA ASP A 675 -12.79 -27.47 33.97
C ASP A 675 -13.17 -26.60 32.76
N TYR A 676 -12.98 -25.30 32.87
CA TYR A 676 -13.16 -24.38 31.77
C TYR A 676 -12.32 -24.76 30.52
N LEU A 677 -11.09 -25.27 30.73
CA LEU A 677 -10.18 -25.67 29.66
C LEU A 677 -10.11 -27.22 29.46
N ILE A 678 -10.93 -28.00 30.17
CA ILE A 678 -10.75 -29.47 30.21
C ILE A 678 -10.89 -30.12 28.83
N ASN A 679 -11.83 -29.64 28.01
CA ASN A 679 -12.05 -30.19 26.67
C ASN A 679 -10.87 -29.86 25.75
N TYR A 680 -10.30 -28.67 25.87
CA TYR A 680 -9.14 -28.22 25.13
C TYR A 680 -7.89 -29.04 25.51
N VAL A 681 -7.64 -29.18 26.80
CA VAL A 681 -6.51 -29.95 27.36
C VAL A 681 -6.61 -31.44 27.00
N ARG A 682 -7.81 -32.02 27.00
CA ARG A 682 -8.02 -33.44 26.62
C ARG A 682 -7.76 -33.71 25.15
N LEU A 683 -8.03 -32.78 24.27
CA LEU A 683 -7.78 -32.89 22.83
C LEU A 683 -6.31 -32.68 22.46
N SER A 684 -5.54 -31.99 23.32
CA SER A 684 -4.14 -31.65 23.09
C SER A 684 -3.25 -32.88 22.87
N PRO A 685 -2.51 -33.00 21.79
CA PRO A 685 -1.48 -33.98 21.59
C PRO A 685 -0.40 -33.96 22.68
N MET A 686 -0.13 -32.78 23.27
CA MET A 686 0.83 -32.62 24.37
C MET A 686 0.31 -33.25 25.67
N TYR A 687 -1.00 -33.20 25.92
CA TYR A 687 -1.60 -33.85 27.08
C TYR A 687 -1.48 -35.36 27.02
N LYS A 688 -1.59 -35.96 25.83
CA LYS A 688 -1.43 -37.40 25.61
C LYS A 688 0.00 -37.88 25.88
N LYS A 689 1.00 -37.02 25.81
CA LYS A 689 2.42 -37.27 26.09
C LYS A 689 2.76 -36.99 27.56
N LYS A 690 2.04 -37.67 28.50
CA LYS A 690 2.14 -37.45 29.97
C LYS A 690 3.55 -37.48 30.59
N GLN A 691 4.56 -37.98 29.90
CA GLN A 691 5.94 -38.10 30.42
C GLN A 691 6.78 -36.81 30.22
N GLU A 692 6.46 -35.94 29.27
CA GLU A 692 7.28 -34.76 28.95
C GLU A 692 6.75 -33.47 29.61
N TYR A 693 5.43 -33.35 29.84
CA TYR A 693 4.79 -32.11 30.32
C TYR A 693 3.86 -32.40 31.52
N ASP A 694 4.00 -31.58 32.58
CA ASP A 694 3.04 -31.60 33.68
C ASP A 694 1.69 -30.95 33.29
N LYS A 695 0.62 -31.28 34.04
CA LYS A 695 -0.72 -30.73 33.77
C LYS A 695 -0.77 -29.22 33.79
N LEU A 696 0.01 -28.57 34.65
CA LEU A 696 0.05 -27.14 34.79
C LEU A 696 0.67 -26.47 33.57
N MET A 697 1.75 -27.07 33.00
CA MET A 697 2.34 -26.58 31.75
C MET A 697 1.35 -26.66 30.59
N VAL A 698 0.63 -27.75 30.45
CA VAL A 698 -0.36 -27.93 29.38
C VAL A 698 -1.49 -26.91 29.52
N LYS A 699 -1.97 -26.66 30.76
CA LYS A 699 -2.98 -25.62 31.02
C LYS A 699 -2.52 -24.23 30.60
N ILE A 700 -1.29 -23.84 30.97
CA ILE A 700 -0.73 -22.53 30.62
C ILE A 700 -0.59 -22.39 29.10
N ILE A 701 -0.14 -23.45 28.41
CA ILE A 701 -0.02 -23.44 26.94
C ILE A 701 -1.41 -23.34 26.31
N ALA A 702 -2.40 -24.08 26.82
CA ALA A 702 -3.78 -24.01 26.33
C ALA A 702 -4.39 -22.61 26.48
N MET A 703 -4.24 -21.95 27.64
CA MET A 703 -4.66 -20.56 27.83
C MET A 703 -4.02 -19.61 26.81
N ALA A 704 -2.70 -19.75 26.58
CA ALA A 704 -2.00 -18.87 25.64
C ALA A 704 -2.38 -19.14 24.18
N LEU A 705 -2.75 -20.39 23.83
CA LEU A 705 -3.23 -20.78 22.50
C LEU A 705 -4.67 -20.35 22.25
N ASP A 706 -5.50 -20.27 23.29
CA ASP A 706 -6.88 -19.81 23.13
C ASP A 706 -6.95 -18.31 22.80
N LEU A 707 -5.97 -17.55 23.25
CA LEU A 707 -5.82 -16.15 22.86
C LEU A 707 -5.41 -16.00 21.38
N GLU A 708 -4.51 -16.87 20.87
CA GLU A 708 -4.04 -16.75 19.48
C GLU A 708 -3.50 -18.10 18.95
N LEU A 709 -4.14 -18.66 17.94
CA LEU A 709 -3.67 -19.84 17.22
C LEU A 709 -2.82 -19.45 16.01
N PHE A 710 -1.95 -20.38 15.57
CA PHE A 710 -1.15 -20.18 14.35
C PHE A 710 -2.00 -20.33 13.09
N GLU A 711 -1.98 -19.34 12.21
CA GLU A 711 -2.86 -19.27 11.02
C GLU A 711 -2.14 -19.45 9.68
N ASN A 712 -0.85 -19.13 9.62
CA ASN A 712 -0.09 -19.01 8.36
C ASN A 712 0.48 -20.34 7.85
N ALA A 713 -0.39 -21.36 7.69
CA ALA A 713 -0.05 -22.65 7.11
C ALA A 713 -0.69 -22.85 5.73
N TYR A 714 0.07 -23.48 4.83
CA TYR A 714 -0.34 -23.70 3.44
C TYR A 714 -0.08 -25.14 3.02
N LEU A 715 -0.95 -25.70 2.20
CA LEU A 715 -0.70 -26.97 1.54
C LEU A 715 0.43 -26.79 0.51
N SER A 716 1.36 -27.77 0.42
CA SER A 716 2.45 -27.66 -0.56
C SER A 716 1.90 -27.53 -1.97
N SER A 717 2.62 -26.76 -2.80
CA SER A 717 2.20 -26.49 -4.18
C SER A 717 2.10 -27.76 -5.03
N VAL A 718 2.87 -28.77 -4.69
CA VAL A 718 2.88 -30.05 -5.42
C VAL A 718 1.59 -30.81 -5.14
N ILE A 719 1.23 -31.01 -3.87
CA ILE A 719 -0.04 -31.67 -3.48
C ILE A 719 -1.23 -30.88 -4.02
N HIS A 720 -1.26 -29.58 -3.80
CA HIS A 720 -2.34 -28.71 -4.27
C HIS A 720 -2.55 -28.85 -5.79
N ASN A 721 -1.47 -28.78 -6.59
CA ASN A 721 -1.57 -28.86 -8.05
C ASN A 721 -1.98 -30.28 -8.52
N GLN A 722 -1.50 -31.34 -7.88
CA GLN A 722 -1.90 -32.71 -8.22
C GLN A 722 -3.40 -32.90 -7.98
N ILE A 723 -3.92 -32.51 -6.84
CA ILE A 723 -5.36 -32.61 -6.51
C ILE A 723 -6.17 -31.71 -7.44
N ALA A 724 -5.81 -30.45 -7.59
CA ALA A 724 -6.54 -29.49 -8.42
C ALA A 724 -6.64 -29.92 -9.89
N ASN A 725 -5.56 -30.47 -10.45
CA ASN A 725 -5.53 -30.97 -11.83
C ASN A 725 -6.33 -32.27 -11.99
N ALA A 726 -6.22 -33.18 -11.03
CA ALA A 726 -6.89 -34.50 -11.10
C ALA A 726 -8.41 -34.36 -10.93
N LEU A 727 -8.87 -33.54 -10.01
CA LEU A 727 -10.28 -33.27 -9.73
C LEU A 727 -10.87 -32.15 -10.58
N LYS A 728 -10.04 -31.43 -11.36
CA LYS A 728 -10.42 -30.24 -12.15
C LYS A 728 -11.15 -29.16 -11.36
N ILE A 729 -10.74 -28.95 -10.10
CA ILE A 729 -11.33 -27.99 -9.18
C ILE A 729 -10.32 -26.90 -8.81
N LYS A 730 -10.83 -25.73 -8.41
CA LYS A 730 -10.04 -24.68 -7.81
C LYS A 730 -10.38 -24.61 -6.33
N PHE A 731 -9.36 -24.62 -5.46
CA PHE A 731 -9.53 -24.49 -4.02
C PHE A 731 -8.37 -23.69 -3.41
N SER A 732 -8.51 -23.27 -2.18
CA SER A 732 -7.50 -22.46 -1.50
C SER A 732 -6.21 -23.25 -1.25
N THR A 733 -5.07 -22.55 -1.25
CA THR A 733 -3.80 -23.14 -0.76
C THR A 733 -3.65 -22.98 0.77
N ARG A 734 -4.47 -22.12 1.42
CA ARG A 734 -4.46 -21.95 2.87
C ARG A 734 -4.99 -23.22 3.52
N LEU A 735 -4.21 -23.78 4.46
CA LEU A 735 -4.52 -25.08 5.05
C LEU A 735 -5.84 -25.08 5.84
N PHE A 736 -6.16 -23.96 6.49
CA PHE A 736 -7.35 -23.83 7.34
C PHE A 736 -8.58 -23.24 6.61
N ALA A 737 -8.51 -23.06 5.29
CA ALA A 737 -9.66 -22.65 4.50
C ALA A 737 -10.65 -23.83 4.36
N GLU A 738 -11.94 -23.56 4.45
CA GLU A 738 -13.02 -24.56 4.35
C GLU A 738 -12.87 -25.44 3.13
N SER A 739 -12.65 -24.84 1.93
CA SER A 739 -12.46 -25.55 0.67
C SER A 739 -11.25 -26.50 0.70
N THR A 740 -10.22 -26.21 1.49
CA THR A 740 -9.04 -27.06 1.64
C THR A 740 -9.32 -28.17 2.65
N LEU A 741 -9.97 -27.84 3.78
CA LEU A 741 -10.33 -28.81 4.82
C LEU A 741 -11.27 -29.88 4.28
N ASP A 742 -12.26 -29.51 3.49
CA ASP A 742 -13.18 -30.44 2.83
C ASP A 742 -12.44 -31.42 1.93
N ILE A 743 -11.56 -30.91 1.07
CA ILE A 743 -10.79 -31.75 0.13
C ILE A 743 -9.81 -32.67 0.84
N ILE A 744 -9.03 -32.17 1.82
CA ILE A 744 -8.05 -33.01 2.51
C ILE A 744 -8.69 -34.02 3.47
N SER A 745 -9.95 -33.81 3.88
CA SER A 745 -10.70 -34.77 4.70
C SER A 745 -11.41 -35.83 3.86
N SER A 746 -11.68 -35.53 2.57
CA SER A 746 -12.30 -36.48 1.65
C SER A 746 -11.32 -37.57 1.21
N GLY A 747 -11.80 -38.82 1.09
CA GLY A 747 -10.99 -39.92 0.58
C GLY A 747 -10.59 -39.76 -0.90
N GLU A 748 -11.35 -38.97 -1.67
CA GLU A 748 -11.15 -38.78 -3.10
C GLU A 748 -9.78 -38.16 -3.43
N ALA A 749 -9.28 -37.27 -2.55
CA ALA A 749 -7.99 -36.63 -2.72
C ALA A 749 -6.81 -37.61 -2.61
N LEU A 750 -6.92 -38.64 -1.80
CA LEU A 750 -5.85 -39.62 -1.56
C LEU A 750 -5.52 -40.43 -2.82
N ASP A 751 -6.53 -40.90 -3.52
CA ASP A 751 -6.37 -41.77 -4.71
C ASP A 751 -5.75 -41.01 -5.90
N LYS A 752 -5.70 -39.71 -5.85
CA LYS A 752 -5.18 -38.80 -6.91
C LYS A 752 -3.75 -38.36 -6.69
N LEU A 753 -3.13 -38.77 -5.59
CA LEU A 753 -1.77 -38.37 -5.23
C LEU A 753 -0.77 -39.51 -5.50
N ASP A 754 0.48 -39.15 -5.83
CA ASP A 754 1.61 -40.07 -5.83
C ASP A 754 1.80 -40.67 -4.43
N SER A 755 2.26 -41.92 -4.33
CA SER A 755 2.39 -42.67 -3.06
C SER A 755 3.13 -41.90 -1.94
N LYS A 756 4.18 -41.18 -2.31
CA LYS A 756 4.95 -40.31 -1.37
C LYS A 756 4.09 -39.22 -0.74
N PHE A 757 3.14 -38.66 -1.47
CA PHE A 757 2.29 -37.56 -0.99
C PHE A 757 1.03 -38.09 -0.32
N GLN A 758 0.57 -39.31 -0.69
CA GLN A 758 -0.47 -40.05 0.05
C GLN A 758 -0.07 -40.23 1.49
N ASP A 759 1.15 -40.74 1.76
CA ASP A 759 1.67 -40.90 3.13
C ASP A 759 1.65 -39.60 3.95
N ALA A 760 2.00 -38.48 3.32
CA ALA A 760 1.99 -37.19 4.00
C ALA A 760 0.57 -36.72 4.37
N LEU A 761 -0.41 -36.93 3.46
CA LEU A 761 -1.81 -36.58 3.70
C LEU A 761 -2.45 -37.51 4.75
N ILE A 762 -2.19 -38.80 4.69
CA ILE A 762 -2.65 -39.77 5.70
C ILE A 762 -2.12 -39.41 7.10
N ARG A 763 -0.84 -39.05 7.21
CA ARG A 763 -0.27 -38.59 8.49
C ARG A 763 -0.94 -37.30 8.99
N LEU A 764 -1.21 -36.34 8.08
CA LEU A 764 -1.93 -35.11 8.43
C LEU A 764 -3.33 -35.41 8.97
N GLN A 765 -4.08 -36.28 8.28
CA GLN A 765 -5.40 -36.72 8.74
C GLN A 765 -5.32 -37.47 10.06
N SER A 766 -4.36 -38.44 10.20
CA SER A 766 -4.24 -39.27 11.41
C SER A 766 -3.80 -38.47 12.63
N ASP A 767 -2.91 -37.50 12.46
CA ASP A 767 -2.35 -36.75 13.60
C ASP A 767 -3.27 -35.60 14.05
N PHE A 768 -4.08 -35.00 13.15
CA PHE A 768 -4.82 -33.78 13.46
C PHE A 768 -6.33 -33.79 13.19
N LEU A 769 -6.84 -34.69 12.33
CA LEU A 769 -8.26 -34.70 11.94
C LEU A 769 -9.06 -35.86 12.56
N LYS A 770 -8.56 -36.50 13.60
CA LYS A 770 -9.26 -37.58 14.33
C LYS A 770 -9.91 -37.11 15.64
N CYS A 771 -10.50 -35.91 15.63
CA CYS A 771 -11.27 -35.41 16.77
C CYS A 771 -12.72 -35.90 16.73
N ASN A 772 -13.43 -35.84 17.88
CA ASN A 772 -14.85 -36.15 17.99
C ASN A 772 -15.74 -34.90 17.95
N CYS A 773 -15.28 -33.82 17.33
CA CYS A 773 -16.05 -32.56 17.17
C CYS A 773 -17.21 -32.75 16.19
N GLN A 774 -18.35 -32.15 16.48
CA GLN A 774 -19.53 -32.13 15.59
C GLN A 774 -19.22 -31.43 14.26
N ASP A 775 -18.44 -30.36 14.33
CA ASP A 775 -18.08 -29.52 13.15
C ASP A 775 -16.87 -30.03 12.35
N ARG A 776 -16.44 -31.27 12.56
CA ARG A 776 -15.31 -31.83 11.82
C ARG A 776 -15.64 -31.94 10.32
N PRO A 777 -14.71 -31.52 9.38
CA PRO A 777 -13.30 -31.13 9.58
C PRO A 777 -13.08 -29.64 9.88
N PHE A 778 -14.13 -28.84 10.02
CA PHE A 778 -14.07 -27.38 10.15
C PHE A 778 -13.77 -26.89 11.57
N CYS A 779 -13.68 -27.80 12.53
CA CYS A 779 -13.28 -27.46 13.90
C CYS A 779 -11.82 -26.94 13.98
N ARG A 780 -11.50 -26.21 15.07
CA ARG A 780 -10.15 -25.64 15.30
C ARG A 780 -9.05 -26.68 15.60
N CYS A 781 -9.35 -27.99 15.60
CA CYS A 781 -8.42 -29.05 16.04
C CYS A 781 -7.16 -29.16 15.18
N LEU A 782 -7.25 -29.00 13.87
CA LEU A 782 -6.08 -29.00 12.97
C LEU A 782 -5.16 -27.82 13.28
N GLN A 783 -5.73 -26.63 13.42
CA GLN A 783 -4.99 -25.39 13.72
C GLN A 783 -4.30 -25.48 15.07
N LEU A 784 -5.03 -25.96 16.10
CA LEU A 784 -4.49 -26.24 17.42
C LEU A 784 -3.32 -27.22 17.37
N GLY A 785 -3.50 -28.36 16.70
CA GLY A 785 -2.47 -29.39 16.61
C GLY A 785 -1.19 -28.90 15.95
N ILE A 786 -1.29 -28.08 14.90
CA ILE A 786 -0.12 -27.45 14.25
C ILE A 786 0.55 -26.46 15.20
N SER A 787 -0.22 -25.61 15.89
CA SER A 787 0.28 -24.65 16.90
C SER A 787 1.06 -25.39 18.00
N GLU A 788 0.52 -26.48 18.51
CA GLU A 788 1.19 -27.32 19.53
C GLU A 788 2.48 -27.97 18.99
N VAL A 789 2.50 -28.44 17.74
CA VAL A 789 3.73 -28.98 17.13
C VAL A 789 4.83 -27.90 17.08
N ILE A 790 4.48 -26.68 16.71
CA ILE A 790 5.44 -25.57 16.68
C ILE A 790 6.01 -25.31 18.09
N ILE A 791 5.15 -25.22 19.11
CA ILE A 791 5.57 -25.00 20.50
C ILE A 791 6.44 -26.16 21.00
N HIS A 792 6.02 -27.39 20.79
CA HIS A 792 6.74 -28.58 21.22
C HIS A 792 8.15 -28.66 20.62
N GLU A 793 8.27 -28.42 19.32
CA GLU A 793 9.58 -28.40 18.66
C GLU A 793 10.46 -27.23 19.16
N ARG A 794 9.85 -26.07 19.43
CA ARG A 794 10.56 -24.94 20.00
C ARG A 794 11.06 -25.21 21.42
N LEU A 795 10.26 -25.86 22.25
CA LEU A 795 10.66 -26.30 23.61
C LEU A 795 11.81 -27.31 23.58
N LYS A 796 11.99 -28.05 22.47
CA LYS A 796 13.14 -28.95 22.22
C LYS A 796 14.37 -28.22 21.65
N GLY A 797 14.36 -26.92 21.55
CA GLY A 797 15.50 -26.15 21.08
C GLY A 797 15.60 -25.98 19.57
N LYS A 798 14.51 -26.26 18.81
CA LYS A 798 14.54 -26.11 17.35
C LYS A 798 14.34 -24.65 16.93
N ASP A 799 15.11 -24.23 15.93
CA ASP A 799 14.96 -22.91 15.29
C ASP A 799 13.72 -22.88 14.38
N PRO A 800 13.06 -21.73 14.19
CA PRO A 800 11.93 -21.59 13.24
C PRO A 800 12.16 -22.18 11.86
N VAL A 801 13.40 -22.13 11.34
CA VAL A 801 13.75 -22.77 10.06
C VAL A 801 13.66 -24.29 10.13
N ASP A 802 14.16 -24.90 11.22
CA ASP A 802 14.11 -26.34 11.44
C ASP A 802 12.67 -26.83 11.63
N ILE A 803 11.82 -26.04 12.33
CA ILE A 803 10.39 -26.33 12.54
C ILE A 803 9.65 -26.29 11.19
N SER A 804 9.86 -25.27 10.39
CA SER A 804 9.31 -25.16 9.03
C SER A 804 9.67 -26.37 8.16
N ASN A 805 10.96 -26.74 8.14
CA ASN A 805 11.44 -27.91 7.40
C ASN A 805 10.82 -29.21 7.88
N LYS A 806 10.59 -29.36 9.18
CA LYS A 806 9.96 -30.55 9.76
C LYS A 806 8.50 -30.69 9.35
N LEU A 807 7.73 -29.59 9.42
CA LEU A 807 6.32 -29.57 8.98
C LEU A 807 6.22 -29.90 7.48
N PHE A 808 7.11 -29.35 6.66
CA PHE A 808 7.16 -29.65 5.25
C PHE A 808 7.49 -31.11 4.96
N ARG A 809 8.55 -31.66 5.57
CA ARG A 809 8.99 -33.04 5.32
C ARG A 809 7.97 -34.07 5.80
N LYS A 810 7.32 -33.83 6.96
CA LYS A 810 6.39 -34.83 7.56
C LYS A 810 4.99 -34.76 6.97
N TYR A 811 4.47 -33.56 6.71
CA TYR A 811 3.06 -33.34 6.36
C TYR A 811 2.85 -32.63 5.03
N GLN A 812 3.92 -32.23 4.34
CA GLN A 812 3.86 -31.37 3.15
C GLN A 812 3.11 -30.06 3.41
N ILE A 813 3.17 -29.58 4.65
CA ILE A 813 2.65 -28.27 5.04
C ILE A 813 3.75 -27.24 4.90
N GLN A 814 3.52 -26.23 4.09
CA GLN A 814 4.43 -25.10 3.92
C GLN A 814 4.11 -24.03 4.96
N VAL A 815 5.06 -23.75 5.83
CA VAL A 815 5.03 -22.66 6.80
C VAL A 815 6.31 -21.86 6.66
N TYR A 816 6.21 -20.54 6.61
CA TYR A 816 7.40 -19.71 6.49
C TYR A 816 8.06 -19.47 7.87
N PRO A 817 9.41 -19.55 7.97
CA PRO A 817 10.13 -19.34 9.24
C PRO A 817 9.84 -17.99 9.91
N GLY A 818 9.63 -16.92 9.10
CA GLY A 818 9.27 -15.61 9.61
C GLY A 818 7.89 -15.57 10.29
N ASP A 819 6.94 -16.36 9.82
CA ASP A 819 5.60 -16.46 10.43
C ASP A 819 5.66 -17.21 11.75
N ILE A 820 6.42 -18.32 11.79
CA ILE A 820 6.66 -19.04 13.05
C ILE A 820 7.33 -18.11 14.08
N PHE A 821 8.32 -17.32 13.64
CA PHE A 821 9.02 -16.37 14.50
C PHE A 821 8.06 -15.31 15.07
N SER A 822 7.29 -14.64 14.21
CA SER A 822 6.34 -13.60 14.63
C SER A 822 5.26 -14.15 15.56
N TRP A 823 4.71 -15.31 15.23
CA TRP A 823 3.70 -15.94 16.07
C TRP A 823 4.27 -16.42 17.43
N LEU A 824 5.46 -17.01 17.46
CA LEU A 824 6.11 -17.37 18.73
C LEU A 824 6.39 -16.13 19.59
N ASP A 825 6.70 -14.99 18.98
CA ASP A 825 6.88 -13.74 19.72
C ASP A 825 5.58 -13.25 20.36
N ASN A 826 4.45 -13.32 19.63
CA ASN A 826 3.12 -13.04 20.18
C ASN A 826 2.72 -14.05 21.26
N PHE A 827 2.97 -15.34 21.04
CA PHE A 827 2.72 -16.37 22.03
C PHE A 827 3.49 -16.12 23.36
N VAL A 828 4.74 -15.63 23.27
CA VAL A 828 5.51 -15.21 24.46
C VAL A 828 4.89 -13.98 25.12
N LYS A 829 4.30 -13.04 24.38
CA LYS A 829 3.55 -11.91 24.94
C LYS A 829 2.31 -12.39 25.69
N ASN A 830 1.56 -13.34 25.13
CA ASN A 830 0.40 -13.95 25.78
C ASN A 830 0.79 -14.68 27.07
N LEU A 831 1.90 -15.42 27.06
CA LEU A 831 2.46 -16.02 28.27
C LEU A 831 2.86 -14.96 29.32
N ASP A 832 3.44 -13.82 28.89
CA ASP A 832 3.80 -12.73 29.82
C ASP A 832 2.56 -12.06 30.41
N ALA A 833 1.47 -11.94 29.65
CA ALA A 833 0.17 -11.50 30.16
C ALA A 833 -0.39 -12.46 31.22
N ILE A 834 -0.44 -13.76 30.94
CA ILE A 834 -0.84 -14.78 31.91
C ILE A 834 0.01 -14.70 33.18
N LYS A 835 1.34 -14.58 33.03
CA LYS A 835 2.26 -14.41 34.17
C LYS A 835 1.93 -13.21 35.04
N ARG A 836 1.66 -12.04 34.40
CA ARG A 836 1.34 -10.78 35.11
C ARG A 836 0.02 -10.87 35.86
N ILE A 837 -1.01 -11.44 35.22
CA ILE A 837 -2.32 -11.64 35.86
C ILE A 837 -2.18 -12.67 36.99
N ALA A 838 -1.50 -13.81 36.77
CA ALA A 838 -1.22 -14.79 37.82
C ALA A 838 -0.49 -14.18 39.02
N LYS A 839 0.46 -13.25 38.77
CA LYS A 839 1.15 -12.50 39.83
C LYS A 839 0.20 -11.57 40.59
N ALA A 840 -0.71 -10.87 39.88
CA ALA A 840 -1.69 -9.98 40.50
C ALA A 840 -2.60 -10.71 41.48
N PHE A 841 -2.95 -11.99 41.19
CA PHE A 841 -3.76 -12.87 42.03
C PHE A 841 -2.91 -13.82 42.92
N ASN A 842 -1.62 -13.56 43.09
CA ASN A 842 -0.70 -14.33 43.96
C ASN A 842 -0.58 -15.82 43.59
N ARG A 843 -0.85 -16.24 42.35
CA ARG A 843 -0.71 -17.60 41.84
C ARG A 843 0.76 -17.95 41.52
N LYS A 844 1.61 -18.07 42.57
CA LYS A 844 3.07 -18.22 42.45
C LYS A 844 3.51 -19.45 41.64
N SER A 845 2.79 -20.56 41.67
CA SER A 845 3.12 -21.77 40.90
C SER A 845 2.99 -21.50 39.40
N ILE A 846 1.91 -20.86 38.97
CA ILE A 846 1.65 -20.49 37.58
C ILE A 846 2.69 -19.46 37.12
N GLU A 847 2.96 -18.43 37.93
CA GLU A 847 3.96 -17.39 37.62
C GLU A 847 5.36 -18.01 37.35
N ARG A 848 5.81 -18.94 38.21
CA ARG A 848 7.10 -19.61 38.07
C ARG A 848 7.14 -20.47 36.79
N LYS A 849 6.09 -21.30 36.59
CA LYS A 849 6.04 -22.20 35.44
C LYS A 849 5.95 -21.44 34.12
N THR A 850 5.16 -20.37 34.06
CA THR A 850 5.06 -19.50 32.91
C THR A 850 6.39 -18.80 32.61
N SER A 851 7.11 -18.36 33.66
CA SER A 851 8.45 -17.80 33.51
C SER A 851 9.46 -18.80 32.92
N TYR A 852 9.34 -20.09 33.31
CA TYR A 852 10.16 -21.15 32.71
C TYR A 852 9.82 -21.36 31.22
N LEU A 853 8.51 -21.41 30.85
CA LEU A 853 8.07 -21.56 29.47
C LEU A 853 8.56 -20.41 28.60
N ILE A 854 8.42 -19.16 29.07
CA ILE A 854 8.92 -17.99 28.38
C ILE A 854 10.41 -18.13 28.06
N LYS A 855 11.23 -18.44 29.07
CA LYS A 855 12.70 -18.60 28.89
C LYS A 855 13.03 -19.69 27.88
N LYS A 856 12.31 -20.81 27.92
CA LYS A 856 12.53 -21.91 26.96
C LYS A 856 12.16 -21.54 25.53
N ILE A 857 11.03 -20.88 25.32
CA ILE A 857 10.59 -20.48 23.98
C ILE A 857 11.47 -19.34 23.43
N GLU A 858 11.88 -18.38 24.28
CA GLU A 858 12.79 -17.30 23.89
C GLU A 858 14.14 -17.82 23.41
N ASN A 859 14.72 -18.78 24.10
CA ASN A 859 16.09 -19.25 23.85
C ASN A 859 16.16 -20.42 22.86
N GLY A 860 15.11 -21.21 22.76
CA GLY A 860 15.04 -22.45 22.00
C GLY A 860 15.58 -23.62 22.77
#